data_c6ef92b66f8ac146eef20953d853c234
#
_entry.id   c6ef92b66f8ac146eef20953d853c234
#
_cell.length_a   1.000
_cell.length_b   1.000
_cell.length_c   1.000
_cell.angle_alpha   90.00
_cell.angle_beta   90.00
_cell.angle_gamma   90.00
#
_symmetry.space_group_name_H-M   'P 1'
#
loop_
_entity.id
_entity.type
_entity.pdbx_description
1 polymer ?
#
loop_
_entity_poly.entity_id
_entity_poly.type
_entity_poly.pdbx_seq_one_letter_code
_entity_poly.pdbx_strand_id
1 'polypeptide(L)'
;MAKKKSTFCTNWQKYALQWGVLALIIFFLSGLGAKVLGLETPDPEKYCPFGGLQALTTFLVKGSLPCSMTTMQIMMGIALAAAVILFSKLFCGYLCPVGTVEDLLKKLREAIGFKSVTIANGSIADKILRIVKYALLFWIVYMTVSASELFCKNLDPYYAAATGFKGEITLWMSLVSLGVVLLLGIVIDRFWCKYVCPLGAVSNSLKYWVWLVLLAGICWALNLLGVHVAWIWYLGAYCLLGYLLEIFHSRPKLLLLGVTINQAQCSHRCYSCRKSCPYGIDVPSHGNKVTSVDCTLCGECVAACPTKALAIGIRPGESEKSRRFTRFLPAIIAIVLVVAAAIAGGKFELPTINETWGTTESMALETVTVKNLRSVKCYGSSMAFKARMEKVRGVHGVKTFVGSHTVVISYDPSVTTADKVQAEVFVPSHFRVESPDPAKYPEIKCVTIRTEHMSDKLDLNYLGIQMRLSGKKIFGLESEYDCPLIVRVYMDPAEQADEEWFRQVVEKKSLDMPVHGGGVKSTPVDFEFVRMEKGEKMVPVAGYLESMFDPFIAEYSGKYPQGDTTVIRKRVEVYADQPQFIYEIADQNYEKPIIKRGLPFLSNHLSKEEGVIGLYLKLNDDLVPSIQVRFAAPMTGDRLWELMTMDTWTITYSADDVRQEGARLKFDKPGRVLPYKSDK
;
A
#
# COMPACT_ATOMS: atom_id res chain seq x y z
N MET A 1 -43.06 4.34 -40.84
CA MET A 1 -42.38 3.99 -39.56
C MET A 1 -40.89 4.34 -39.68
N ALA A 2 -40.43 5.45 -39.13
CA ALA A 2 -39.02 5.81 -39.16
C ALA A 2 -38.22 4.81 -38.32
N LYS A 3 -37.22 4.15 -38.89
CA LYS A 3 -36.31 3.22 -38.22
C LYS A 3 -35.75 3.92 -36.96
N LYS A 4 -36.10 3.43 -35.76
CA LYS A 4 -35.64 3.94 -34.47
C LYS A 4 -34.13 3.86 -34.47
N LYS A 5 -33.42 5.00 -34.68
CA LYS A 5 -31.96 5.05 -34.56
C LYS A 5 -31.59 4.54 -33.19
N SER A 6 -30.69 3.56 -33.12
CA SER A 6 -30.19 3.04 -31.88
C SER A 6 -29.66 4.18 -31.01
N THR A 7 -29.96 4.20 -29.71
CA THR A 7 -29.41 5.20 -28.77
C THR A 7 -27.87 5.20 -28.74
N PHE A 8 -27.26 4.08 -29.14
CA PHE A 8 -25.82 3.94 -29.33
C PHE A 8 -25.26 4.94 -30.33
N CYS A 9 -25.89 5.10 -31.51
CA CYS A 9 -25.43 6.05 -32.52
C CYS A 9 -25.63 7.53 -32.10
N THR A 10 -26.59 7.78 -31.21
CA THR A 10 -26.92 9.15 -30.77
C THR A 10 -26.13 9.58 -29.52
N ASN A 11 -25.60 8.65 -28.72
CA ASN A 11 -24.82 8.90 -27.48
C ASN A 11 -23.43 8.26 -27.56
N TRP A 12 -22.84 8.22 -28.76
CA TRP A 12 -21.58 7.54 -29.02
C TRP A 12 -20.41 8.04 -28.14
N GLN A 13 -20.43 9.32 -27.74
CA GLN A 13 -19.36 9.93 -26.92
C GLN A 13 -19.22 9.24 -25.55
N LYS A 14 -20.36 8.95 -24.90
CA LYS A 14 -20.38 8.20 -23.62
C LYS A 14 -19.78 6.81 -23.84
N TYR A 15 -20.23 6.10 -24.84
CA TYR A 15 -19.79 4.73 -25.09
C TYR A 15 -18.32 4.65 -25.52
N ALA A 16 -17.87 5.60 -26.35
CA ALA A 16 -16.47 5.67 -26.76
C ALA A 16 -15.56 5.86 -25.55
N LEU A 17 -15.91 6.75 -24.61
CA LEU A 17 -15.13 6.97 -23.40
C LEU A 17 -15.20 5.74 -22.48
N GLN A 18 -16.39 5.19 -22.21
CA GLN A 18 -16.54 4.00 -21.36
C GLN A 18 -15.73 2.80 -21.88
N TRP A 19 -15.85 2.48 -23.17
CA TRP A 19 -15.14 1.38 -23.79
C TRP A 19 -13.64 1.67 -23.93
N GLY A 20 -13.26 2.93 -24.22
CA GLY A 20 -11.87 3.34 -24.27
C GLY A 20 -11.17 3.18 -22.92
N VAL A 21 -11.80 3.62 -21.83
CA VAL A 21 -11.27 3.44 -20.47
C VAL A 21 -11.18 1.97 -20.10
N LEU A 22 -12.23 1.17 -20.38
CA LEU A 22 -12.21 -0.26 -20.09
C LEU A 22 -11.12 -0.98 -20.88
N ALA A 23 -10.97 -0.68 -22.18
CA ALA A 23 -9.92 -1.25 -23.03
C ALA A 23 -8.52 -0.86 -22.53
N LEU A 24 -8.31 0.39 -22.11
CA LEU A 24 -7.05 0.88 -21.55
C LEU A 24 -6.71 0.14 -20.25
N ILE A 25 -7.69 -0.05 -19.37
CA ILE A 25 -7.52 -0.82 -18.14
C ILE A 25 -7.12 -2.27 -18.46
N ILE A 26 -7.82 -2.94 -19.36
CA ILE A 26 -7.52 -4.32 -19.78
C ILE A 26 -6.12 -4.40 -20.41
N PHE A 27 -5.75 -3.43 -21.25
CA PHE A 27 -4.43 -3.36 -21.88
C PHE A 27 -3.29 -3.32 -20.85
N PHE A 28 -3.42 -2.47 -19.82
CA PHE A 28 -2.39 -2.39 -18.78
C PHE A 28 -2.39 -3.61 -17.86
N LEU A 29 -3.55 -4.09 -17.43
CA LEU A 29 -3.66 -5.23 -16.52
C LEU A 29 -3.28 -6.58 -17.15
N SER A 30 -3.46 -6.73 -18.47
CA SER A 30 -3.02 -7.93 -19.20
C SER A 30 -1.50 -8.04 -19.35
N GLY A 31 -0.74 -7.05 -18.90
CA GLY A 31 0.71 -6.98 -19.07
C GLY A 31 1.15 -6.64 -20.51
N LEU A 32 0.20 -6.40 -21.43
CA LEU A 32 0.52 -5.94 -22.78
C LEU A 32 1.19 -4.57 -22.77
N GLY A 33 0.76 -3.68 -21.87
CA GLY A 33 1.36 -2.37 -21.67
C GLY A 33 2.83 -2.46 -21.26
N ALA A 34 3.18 -3.38 -20.37
CA ALA A 34 4.56 -3.63 -19.97
C ALA A 34 5.41 -4.19 -21.13
N LYS A 35 4.84 -5.12 -21.91
CA LYS A 35 5.54 -5.73 -23.06
C LYS A 35 5.74 -4.77 -24.22
N VAL A 36 4.78 -3.91 -24.51
CA VAL A 36 4.80 -3.03 -25.70
C VAL A 36 5.45 -1.69 -25.42
N LEU A 37 5.20 -1.12 -24.21
CA LEU A 37 5.65 0.25 -23.87
C LEU A 37 6.79 0.27 -22.83
N GLY A 38 7.21 -0.89 -22.31
CA GLY A 38 8.22 -0.95 -21.25
C GLY A 38 7.78 -0.34 -19.91
N LEU A 39 6.48 -0.08 -19.74
CA LEU A 39 5.93 0.53 -18.53
C LEU A 39 5.64 -0.57 -17.48
N GLU A 40 5.91 -0.29 -16.23
CA GLU A 40 5.47 -1.17 -15.13
C GLU A 40 3.95 -1.29 -15.13
N THR A 41 3.44 -2.48 -14.78
CA THR A 41 1.99 -2.67 -14.61
C THR A 41 1.50 -1.78 -13.48
N PRO A 42 0.62 -0.80 -13.77
CA PRO A 42 0.15 0.11 -12.74
C PRO A 42 -0.70 -0.66 -11.73
N ASP A 43 -0.51 -0.34 -10.46
CA ASP A 43 -1.37 -0.83 -9.40
C ASP A 43 -2.79 -0.24 -9.59
N PRO A 44 -3.82 -1.08 -9.82
CA PRO A 44 -5.18 -0.59 -10.06
C PRO A 44 -5.75 0.18 -8.87
N GLU A 45 -5.23 -0.06 -7.67
CA GLU A 45 -5.66 0.59 -6.43
C GLU A 45 -5.26 2.07 -6.38
N LYS A 46 -4.12 2.44 -6.94
CA LYS A 46 -3.61 3.83 -6.95
C LYS A 46 -4.55 4.84 -7.59
N TYR A 47 -5.43 4.39 -8.46
CA TYR A 47 -6.37 5.25 -9.20
C TYR A 47 -7.82 5.09 -8.72
N CYS A 48 -8.08 4.39 -7.63
CA CYS A 48 -9.40 4.22 -7.06
C CYS A 48 -9.86 5.48 -6.30
N PRO A 49 -10.87 6.23 -6.78
CA PRO A 49 -11.33 7.44 -6.08
C PRO A 49 -11.99 7.14 -4.74
N PHE A 50 -12.57 5.95 -4.56
CA PHE A 50 -13.15 5.53 -3.28
C PHE A 50 -12.08 5.21 -2.26
N GLY A 51 -11.02 4.50 -2.67
CA GLY A 51 -9.83 4.31 -1.86
C GLY A 51 -9.22 5.65 -1.44
N GLY A 52 -9.21 6.64 -2.34
CA GLY A 52 -8.74 8.00 -2.03
C GLY A 52 -9.53 8.73 -0.95
N LEU A 53 -10.86 8.59 -0.94
CA LEU A 53 -11.69 9.18 0.13
C LEU A 53 -11.49 8.47 1.47
N GLN A 54 -11.25 7.15 1.47
CA GLN A 54 -10.92 6.40 2.67
C GLN A 54 -9.52 6.79 3.20
N ALA A 55 -8.54 6.92 2.32
CA ALA A 55 -7.19 7.39 2.66
C ALA A 55 -7.24 8.80 3.27
N LEU A 56 -8.01 9.71 2.68
CA LEU A 56 -8.23 11.05 3.24
C LEU A 56 -8.87 10.99 4.63
N THR A 57 -9.90 10.17 4.81
CA THR A 57 -10.56 10.00 6.12
C THR A 57 -9.59 9.46 7.16
N THR A 58 -8.79 8.44 6.81
CA THR A 58 -7.77 7.86 7.69
C THR A 58 -6.71 8.89 8.06
N PHE A 59 -6.24 9.67 7.09
CA PHE A 59 -5.29 10.75 7.32
C PHE A 59 -5.84 11.83 8.26
N LEU A 60 -7.11 12.24 8.10
CA LEU A 60 -7.75 13.23 8.99
C LEU A 60 -7.98 12.69 10.40
N VAL A 61 -8.20 11.39 10.57
CA VAL A 61 -8.46 10.78 11.89
C VAL A 61 -7.18 10.40 12.62
N LYS A 62 -6.17 9.87 11.89
CA LYS A 62 -4.93 9.32 12.48
C LYS A 62 -3.69 10.19 12.24
N GLY A 63 -3.76 11.21 11.39
CA GLY A 63 -2.60 12.04 11.02
C GLY A 63 -1.54 11.32 10.17
N SER A 64 -1.82 10.09 9.71
CA SER A 64 -0.87 9.24 8.99
C SER A 64 -1.50 8.53 7.80
N LEU A 65 -0.69 8.18 6.80
CA LEU A 65 -1.10 7.36 5.65
C LEU A 65 -0.60 5.92 5.85
N PRO A 66 -1.47 4.99 6.22
CA PRO A 66 -1.10 3.58 6.35
C PRO A 66 -0.66 2.94 5.02
N CYS A 67 -0.11 1.72 5.10
CA CYS A 67 0.31 0.92 3.95
C CYS A 67 -0.76 0.89 2.84
N SER A 68 -0.32 0.93 1.60
CA SER A 68 -1.14 0.98 0.37
C SER A 68 -1.88 2.30 0.08
N MET A 69 -1.88 3.28 0.99
CA MET A 69 -2.52 4.58 0.76
C MET A 69 -1.52 5.59 0.19
N THR A 70 -1.89 6.25 -0.89
CA THR A 70 -1.04 7.21 -1.59
C THR A 70 -1.69 8.57 -1.75
N THR A 71 -0.89 9.62 -1.91
CA THR A 71 -1.39 10.96 -2.21
C THR A 71 -2.16 10.99 -3.54
N MET A 72 -1.75 10.16 -4.52
CA MET A 72 -2.44 10.02 -5.79
C MET A 72 -3.91 9.61 -5.60
N GLN A 73 -4.17 8.61 -4.74
CA GLN A 73 -5.53 8.17 -4.41
C GLN A 73 -6.34 9.30 -3.76
N ILE A 74 -5.74 10.04 -2.82
CA ILE A 74 -6.40 11.17 -2.15
C ILE A 74 -6.79 12.23 -3.18
N MET A 75 -5.90 12.59 -4.12
CA MET A 75 -6.20 13.55 -5.17
C MET A 75 -7.31 13.08 -6.11
N MET A 76 -7.37 11.78 -6.43
CA MET A 76 -8.48 11.19 -7.17
C MET A 76 -9.79 11.24 -6.38
N GLY A 77 -9.75 11.01 -5.07
CA GLY A 77 -10.92 11.16 -4.17
C GLY A 77 -11.43 12.60 -4.12
N ILE A 78 -10.52 13.57 -4.00
CA ILE A 78 -10.87 15.01 -4.02
C ILE A 78 -11.46 15.41 -5.37
N ALA A 79 -10.88 14.96 -6.48
CA ALA A 79 -11.42 15.22 -7.83
C ALA A 79 -12.83 14.62 -7.99
N LEU A 80 -13.07 13.43 -7.49
CA LEU A 80 -14.41 12.83 -7.46
C LEU A 80 -15.37 13.70 -6.64
N ALA A 81 -15.00 14.12 -5.43
CA ALA A 81 -15.82 14.96 -4.57
C ALA A 81 -16.17 16.27 -5.26
N ALA A 82 -15.18 16.95 -5.86
CA ALA A 82 -15.39 18.17 -6.63
C ALA A 82 -16.32 17.95 -7.84
N ALA A 83 -16.12 16.86 -8.60
CA ALA A 83 -17.00 16.50 -9.71
C ALA A 83 -18.45 16.30 -9.26
N VAL A 84 -18.66 15.63 -8.14
CA VAL A 84 -20.01 15.36 -7.62
C VAL A 84 -20.69 16.62 -7.11
N ILE A 85 -19.97 17.44 -6.34
CA ILE A 85 -20.50 18.69 -5.77
C ILE A 85 -20.88 19.69 -6.85
N LEU A 86 -20.02 19.87 -7.86
CA LEU A 86 -20.20 20.87 -8.90
C LEU A 86 -21.11 20.40 -10.04
N PHE A 87 -20.92 19.17 -10.49
CA PHE A 87 -21.52 18.71 -11.75
C PHE A 87 -22.48 17.53 -11.61
N SER A 88 -22.17 16.55 -10.85
CA SER A 88 -22.90 15.30 -10.58
C SER A 88 -21.95 14.09 -10.66
N LYS A 89 -22.47 12.88 -10.63
CA LYS A 89 -21.74 11.59 -10.62
C LYS A 89 -21.09 11.28 -11.99
N LEU A 90 -20.22 12.19 -12.51
CA LEU A 90 -19.59 12.02 -13.82
C LEU A 90 -18.72 10.75 -13.88
N PHE A 91 -17.94 10.47 -12.83
CA PHE A 91 -17.12 9.28 -12.75
C PHE A 91 -17.97 8.00 -12.97
N CYS A 92 -19.08 7.87 -12.26
CA CYS A 92 -19.96 6.70 -12.37
C CYS A 92 -20.60 6.54 -13.76
N GLY A 93 -20.81 7.65 -14.48
CA GLY A 93 -21.44 7.68 -15.79
C GLY A 93 -20.51 7.43 -16.97
N TYR A 94 -19.20 7.74 -16.81
CA TYR A 94 -18.26 7.80 -17.92
C TYR A 94 -16.98 6.99 -17.73
N LEU A 95 -16.48 6.87 -16.50
CA LEU A 95 -15.14 6.34 -16.22
C LEU A 95 -15.17 5.02 -15.44
N CYS A 96 -16.21 4.79 -14.61
CA CYS A 96 -16.28 3.62 -13.75
C CYS A 96 -16.42 2.31 -14.53
N PRO A 97 -15.48 1.35 -14.42
CA PRO A 97 -15.54 0.09 -15.15
C PRO A 97 -16.74 -0.77 -14.73
N VAL A 98 -17.11 -0.80 -13.45
CA VAL A 98 -18.31 -1.54 -12.97
C VAL A 98 -19.59 -0.96 -13.59
N GLY A 99 -19.67 0.38 -13.67
CA GLY A 99 -20.78 1.03 -14.34
C GLY A 99 -20.85 0.69 -15.84
N THR A 100 -19.70 0.53 -16.51
CA THR A 100 -19.65 0.10 -17.91
C THR A 100 -20.11 -1.34 -18.08
N VAL A 101 -19.72 -2.24 -17.15
CA VAL A 101 -20.17 -3.65 -17.14
C VAL A 101 -21.68 -3.74 -16.94
N GLU A 102 -22.27 -2.98 -16.00
CA GLU A 102 -23.74 -2.96 -15.83
C GLU A 102 -24.50 -2.42 -17.07
N ASP A 103 -23.92 -1.44 -17.80
CA ASP A 103 -24.48 -0.99 -19.08
C ASP A 103 -24.43 -2.10 -20.16
N LEU A 104 -23.35 -2.90 -20.15
CA LEU A 104 -23.20 -4.05 -21.05
C LEU A 104 -24.20 -5.16 -20.71
N LEU A 105 -24.36 -5.51 -19.43
CA LEU A 105 -25.33 -6.51 -18.96
C LEU A 105 -26.75 -6.13 -19.35
N LYS A 106 -27.10 -4.84 -19.22
CA LYS A 106 -28.39 -4.31 -19.69
C LYS A 106 -28.60 -4.55 -21.19
N LYS A 107 -27.58 -4.22 -22.02
CA LYS A 107 -27.68 -4.42 -23.49
C LYS A 107 -27.77 -5.90 -23.86
N LEU A 108 -26.99 -6.76 -23.18
CA LEU A 108 -27.03 -8.20 -23.39
C LEU A 108 -28.43 -8.75 -23.07
N ARG A 109 -29.01 -8.33 -21.95
CA ARG A 109 -30.36 -8.71 -21.55
C ARG A 109 -31.39 -8.24 -22.58
N GLU A 110 -31.29 -7.00 -23.05
CA GLU A 110 -32.21 -6.46 -24.09
C GLU A 110 -32.06 -7.23 -25.41
N ALA A 111 -30.87 -7.68 -25.78
CA ALA A 111 -30.61 -8.47 -26.97
C ALA A 111 -31.21 -9.89 -26.87
N ILE A 112 -31.22 -10.49 -25.68
CA ILE A 112 -31.82 -11.80 -25.39
C ILE A 112 -33.36 -11.70 -25.27
N GLY A 113 -33.90 -10.46 -25.14
CA GLY A 113 -35.36 -10.23 -24.99
C GLY A 113 -35.89 -10.43 -23.57
N PHE A 114 -35.00 -10.49 -22.57
CA PHE A 114 -35.39 -10.68 -21.17
C PHE A 114 -35.91 -9.35 -20.57
N LYS A 115 -37.07 -9.39 -19.89
CA LYS A 115 -37.63 -8.18 -19.26
C LYS A 115 -36.94 -7.88 -17.92
N SER A 116 -36.61 -6.61 -17.69
CA SER A 116 -36.07 -6.18 -16.40
C SER A 116 -37.14 -6.13 -15.31
N VAL A 117 -36.74 -6.49 -14.11
CA VAL A 117 -37.51 -6.15 -12.91
C VAL A 117 -37.18 -4.69 -12.55
N THR A 118 -38.23 -3.85 -12.51
CA THR A 118 -38.07 -2.43 -12.16
C THR A 118 -38.57 -2.17 -10.76
N ILE A 119 -37.68 -1.68 -9.90
CA ILE A 119 -38.04 -1.20 -8.57
C ILE A 119 -38.41 0.29 -8.69
N ALA A 120 -39.68 0.60 -8.37
CA ALA A 120 -40.17 1.97 -8.47
C ALA A 120 -39.41 2.88 -7.46
N ASN A 121 -38.91 4.03 -7.94
CA ASN A 121 -38.25 5.00 -7.10
C ASN A 121 -39.20 5.53 -6.01
N GLY A 122 -38.73 5.53 -4.75
CA GLY A 122 -39.54 5.95 -3.60
C GLY A 122 -40.45 4.87 -3.00
N SER A 123 -40.50 3.64 -3.60
CA SER A 123 -41.20 2.50 -2.98
C SER A 123 -40.53 2.05 -1.69
N ILE A 124 -41.24 1.31 -0.85
CA ILE A 124 -40.68 0.74 0.39
C ILE A 124 -39.45 -0.11 0.09
N ALA A 125 -39.51 -0.96 -0.95
CA ALA A 125 -38.39 -1.77 -1.38
C ALA A 125 -37.15 -0.92 -1.80
N ASP A 126 -37.37 0.18 -2.55
CA ASP A 126 -36.29 1.11 -2.93
C ASP A 126 -35.66 1.73 -1.71
N LYS A 127 -36.44 2.17 -0.71
CA LYS A 127 -35.95 2.76 0.52
C LYS A 127 -35.14 1.77 1.37
N ILE A 128 -35.64 0.55 1.55
CA ILE A 128 -34.93 -0.49 2.33
C ILE A 128 -33.62 -0.89 1.63
N LEU A 129 -33.63 -1.12 0.33
CA LEU A 129 -32.41 -1.51 -0.39
C LEU A 129 -31.33 -0.42 -0.36
N ARG A 130 -31.70 0.87 -0.30
CA ARG A 130 -30.74 1.98 -0.16
C ARG A 130 -30.01 1.97 1.19
N ILE A 131 -30.55 1.33 2.24
CA ILE A 131 -29.86 1.19 3.53
C ILE A 131 -28.54 0.40 3.34
N VAL A 132 -28.56 -0.63 2.48
CA VAL A 132 -27.41 -1.54 2.29
C VAL A 132 -26.13 -0.78 1.93
N LYS A 133 -26.20 0.16 0.99
CA LYS A 133 -24.99 0.91 0.57
C LYS A 133 -24.43 1.82 1.68
N TYR A 134 -25.30 2.38 2.56
CA TYR A 134 -24.84 3.20 3.69
C TYR A 134 -24.30 2.34 4.83
N ALA A 135 -24.88 1.17 5.08
CA ALA A 135 -24.36 0.19 6.02
C ALA A 135 -22.98 -0.34 5.57
N LEU A 136 -22.85 -0.67 4.27
CA LEU A 136 -21.55 -1.05 3.69
C LEU A 136 -20.53 0.09 3.75
N LEU A 137 -20.95 1.33 3.48
CA LEU A 137 -20.06 2.49 3.59
C LEU A 137 -19.54 2.64 5.03
N PHE A 138 -20.44 2.57 6.02
CA PHE A 138 -20.05 2.62 7.43
C PHE A 138 -19.06 1.52 7.78
N TRP A 139 -19.38 0.27 7.42
CA TRP A 139 -18.53 -0.88 7.73
C TRP A 139 -17.16 -0.79 7.07
N ILE A 140 -17.10 -0.46 5.77
CA ILE A 140 -15.83 -0.35 5.04
C ILE A 140 -14.95 0.76 5.61
N VAL A 141 -15.51 1.95 5.86
CA VAL A 141 -14.72 3.06 6.42
C VAL A 141 -14.27 2.75 7.85
N TYR A 142 -15.14 2.14 8.66
CA TYR A 142 -14.78 1.69 10.00
C TYR A 142 -13.60 0.71 9.98
N MET A 143 -13.68 -0.33 9.15
CA MET A 143 -12.61 -1.32 9.02
C MET A 143 -11.32 -0.71 8.48
N THR A 144 -11.40 0.18 7.49
CA THR A 144 -10.24 0.86 6.92
C THR A 144 -9.51 1.72 7.96
N VAL A 145 -10.24 2.54 8.72
CA VAL A 145 -9.63 3.39 9.75
C VAL A 145 -9.10 2.55 10.92
N SER A 146 -9.83 1.51 11.35
CA SER A 146 -9.42 0.66 12.48
C SER A 146 -8.19 -0.18 12.16
N ALA A 147 -8.19 -0.89 11.02
CA ALA A 147 -7.10 -1.76 10.60
C ALA A 147 -5.91 -1.00 9.98
N SER A 148 -6.08 0.28 9.62
CA SER A 148 -5.09 1.05 8.86
C SER A 148 -4.72 0.41 7.52
N GLU A 149 -5.70 -0.24 6.88
CA GLU A 149 -5.59 -0.88 5.56
C GLU A 149 -6.82 -0.55 4.71
N LEU A 150 -6.66 -0.48 3.38
CA LEU A 150 -7.79 -0.25 2.48
C LEU A 150 -8.71 -1.48 2.42
N PHE A 151 -9.71 -1.52 3.29
CA PHE A 151 -10.66 -2.65 3.36
C PHE A 151 -11.57 -2.75 2.13
N CYS A 152 -11.78 -1.64 1.40
CA CYS A 152 -12.66 -1.63 0.21
C CYS A 152 -12.25 -2.64 -0.87
N LYS A 153 -10.96 -2.98 -0.99
CA LYS A 153 -10.43 -3.93 -1.96
C LYS A 153 -11.09 -5.32 -1.86
N ASN A 154 -11.49 -5.72 -0.65
CA ASN A 154 -12.16 -7.01 -0.41
C ASN A 154 -13.57 -7.10 -1.03
N LEU A 155 -14.25 -5.96 -1.18
CA LEU A 155 -15.62 -5.86 -1.67
C LEU A 155 -15.72 -5.20 -3.05
N ASP A 156 -14.59 -4.73 -3.62
CA ASP A 156 -14.58 -4.11 -4.95
C ASP A 156 -14.49 -5.17 -6.04
N PRO A 157 -15.58 -5.40 -6.81
CA PRO A 157 -15.59 -6.36 -7.91
C PRO A 157 -14.61 -6.00 -9.02
N TYR A 158 -14.28 -4.71 -9.18
CA TYR A 158 -13.27 -4.26 -10.13
C TYR A 158 -11.87 -4.71 -9.72
N TYR A 159 -11.47 -4.47 -8.46
CA TYR A 159 -10.15 -4.84 -7.96
C TYR A 159 -9.93 -6.36 -8.03
N ALA A 160 -10.93 -7.14 -7.63
CA ALA A 160 -10.88 -8.60 -7.71
C ALA A 160 -10.67 -9.11 -9.14
N ALA A 161 -11.43 -8.57 -10.10
CA ALA A 161 -11.29 -8.92 -11.52
C ALA A 161 -9.94 -8.46 -12.09
N ALA A 162 -9.48 -7.26 -11.74
CA ALA A 162 -8.25 -6.65 -12.22
C ALA A 162 -7.00 -7.41 -11.77
N THR A 163 -7.00 -7.92 -10.54
CA THR A 163 -5.89 -8.70 -9.96
C THR A 163 -5.96 -10.20 -10.29
N GLY A 164 -6.99 -10.63 -11.01
CA GLY A 164 -7.23 -12.05 -11.31
C GLY A 164 -7.40 -12.90 -10.05
N PHE A 165 -7.98 -12.33 -8.99
CA PHE A 165 -8.17 -12.94 -7.67
C PHE A 165 -6.87 -13.33 -6.93
N LYS A 166 -5.72 -12.79 -7.36
CA LYS A 166 -4.40 -13.06 -6.75
C LYS A 166 -3.91 -11.94 -5.84
N GLY A 167 -4.66 -10.84 -5.70
CA GLY A 167 -4.32 -9.73 -4.81
C GLY A 167 -4.52 -10.06 -3.33
N GLU A 168 -4.19 -9.10 -2.47
CA GLU A 168 -4.49 -9.17 -1.01
C GLU A 168 -5.98 -8.95 -0.76
N ILE A 169 -6.80 -9.96 -1.10
CA ILE A 169 -8.27 -9.91 -0.98
C ILE A 169 -8.80 -11.13 -0.24
N THR A 170 -9.92 -10.92 0.44
CA THR A 170 -10.71 -12.02 1.01
C THR A 170 -11.60 -12.62 -0.10
N LEU A 171 -11.19 -13.76 -0.65
CA LEU A 171 -11.76 -14.36 -1.85
C LEU A 171 -13.29 -14.47 -1.83
N TRP A 172 -13.89 -14.93 -0.71
CA TRP A 172 -15.34 -15.12 -0.62
C TRP A 172 -16.10 -13.79 -0.71
N MET A 173 -15.59 -12.69 -0.10
CA MET A 173 -16.21 -11.36 -0.19
C MET A 173 -16.21 -10.83 -1.63
N SER A 174 -15.09 -11.00 -2.32
CA SER A 174 -14.92 -10.60 -3.71
C SER A 174 -15.81 -11.40 -4.66
N LEU A 175 -15.94 -12.71 -4.43
CA LEU A 175 -16.86 -13.56 -5.21
C LEU A 175 -18.33 -13.19 -5.00
N VAL A 176 -18.72 -12.89 -3.75
CA VAL A 176 -20.08 -12.41 -3.44
C VAL A 176 -20.35 -11.08 -4.15
N SER A 177 -19.45 -10.11 -4.08
CA SER A 177 -19.64 -8.80 -4.73
C SER A 177 -19.71 -8.92 -6.25
N LEU A 178 -18.86 -9.74 -6.87
CA LEU A 178 -18.90 -10.02 -8.30
C LEU A 178 -20.20 -10.75 -8.69
N GLY A 179 -20.63 -11.73 -7.90
CA GLY A 179 -21.90 -12.43 -8.09
C GLY A 179 -23.11 -11.48 -8.05
N VAL A 180 -23.12 -10.55 -7.10
CA VAL A 180 -24.16 -9.51 -7.00
C VAL A 180 -24.18 -8.62 -8.25
N VAL A 181 -23.02 -8.17 -8.75
CA VAL A 181 -22.95 -7.36 -9.98
C VAL A 181 -23.48 -8.11 -11.18
N LEU A 182 -23.05 -9.36 -11.38
CA LEU A 182 -23.39 -10.14 -12.57
C LEU A 182 -24.83 -10.65 -12.51
N LEU A 183 -25.23 -11.33 -11.41
CA LEU A 183 -26.54 -11.99 -11.33
C LEU A 183 -27.66 -10.97 -11.14
N LEU A 184 -27.53 -10.06 -10.15
CA LEU A 184 -28.57 -9.07 -9.90
C LEU A 184 -28.56 -7.92 -10.92
N GLY A 185 -27.39 -7.58 -11.49
CA GLY A 185 -27.26 -6.60 -12.56
C GLY A 185 -27.93 -7.02 -13.88
N ILE A 186 -28.06 -8.33 -14.16
CA ILE A 186 -28.83 -8.84 -15.29
C ILE A 186 -30.35 -8.67 -15.04
N VAL A 187 -30.79 -8.90 -13.79
CA VAL A 187 -32.22 -8.86 -13.45
C VAL A 187 -32.74 -7.45 -13.26
N ILE A 188 -31.97 -6.60 -12.54
CA ILE A 188 -32.38 -5.24 -12.17
C ILE A 188 -31.35 -4.24 -12.71
N ASP A 189 -31.80 -3.23 -13.45
CA ASP A 189 -30.93 -2.18 -14.00
C ASP A 189 -30.19 -1.43 -12.89
N ARG A 190 -28.89 -1.37 -13.00
CA ARG A 190 -28.02 -0.61 -12.06
C ARG A 190 -28.16 -1.03 -10.60
N PHE A 191 -28.37 -2.34 -10.33
CA PHE A 191 -28.56 -2.83 -8.98
C PHE A 191 -27.39 -2.51 -8.07
N TRP A 192 -26.15 -2.86 -8.49
CA TRP A 192 -24.94 -2.57 -7.72
C TRP A 192 -24.78 -1.06 -7.48
N CYS A 193 -24.79 -0.27 -8.55
CA CYS A 193 -24.54 1.16 -8.48
C CYS A 193 -25.59 1.92 -7.64
N LYS A 194 -26.81 1.44 -7.58
CA LYS A 194 -27.92 2.12 -6.89
C LYS A 194 -28.06 1.71 -5.43
N TYR A 195 -27.85 0.41 -5.12
CA TYR A 195 -28.21 -0.16 -3.82
C TYR A 195 -27.05 -0.70 -3.01
N VAL A 196 -25.94 -1.10 -3.64
CA VAL A 196 -24.85 -1.79 -2.95
C VAL A 196 -23.57 -0.93 -2.90
N CYS A 197 -23.26 -0.21 -3.98
CA CYS A 197 -21.99 0.51 -4.11
C CYS A 197 -21.81 1.60 -3.04
N PRO A 198 -20.78 1.50 -2.16
CA PRO A 198 -20.52 2.52 -1.13
C PRO A 198 -20.08 3.85 -1.73
N LEU A 199 -19.35 3.84 -2.86
CA LEU A 199 -19.05 5.06 -3.62
C LEU A 199 -20.32 5.77 -4.10
N GLY A 200 -21.37 5.00 -4.43
CA GLY A 200 -22.68 5.51 -4.74
C GLY A 200 -23.33 6.24 -3.56
N ALA A 201 -23.16 5.74 -2.34
CA ALA A 201 -23.62 6.41 -1.11
C ALA A 201 -22.89 7.72 -0.87
N VAL A 202 -21.55 7.71 -0.92
CA VAL A 202 -20.72 8.93 -0.78
C VAL A 202 -21.10 9.97 -1.83
N SER A 203 -21.21 9.56 -3.11
CA SER A 203 -21.60 10.48 -4.19
C SER A 203 -22.99 11.07 -4.00
N ASN A 204 -23.94 10.33 -3.43
CA ASN A 204 -25.27 10.85 -3.12
C ASN A 204 -25.21 11.88 -1.97
N SER A 205 -24.49 11.57 -0.90
CA SER A 205 -24.32 12.47 0.23
C SER A 205 -23.62 13.78 -0.16
N LEU A 206 -22.58 13.72 -0.98
CA LEU A 206 -21.82 14.90 -1.43
C LEU A 206 -22.66 15.90 -2.25
N LYS A 207 -23.76 15.47 -2.87
CA LYS A 207 -24.71 16.40 -3.52
C LYS A 207 -25.42 17.31 -2.55
N TYR A 208 -25.39 16.97 -1.26
CA TYR A 208 -25.93 17.75 -0.15
C TYR A 208 -24.82 18.38 0.70
N TRP A 209 -23.71 18.78 0.07
CA TRP A 209 -22.51 19.26 0.72
C TRP A 209 -22.76 20.33 1.80
N VAL A 210 -23.77 21.20 1.66
CA VAL A 210 -24.14 22.19 2.70
C VAL A 210 -24.48 21.53 4.03
N TRP A 211 -25.25 20.43 4.00
CA TRP A 211 -25.60 19.69 5.20
C TRP A 211 -24.39 18.97 5.80
N LEU A 212 -23.45 18.54 4.96
CA LEU A 212 -22.21 17.92 5.41
C LEU A 212 -21.29 18.96 6.07
N VAL A 213 -21.22 20.18 5.54
CA VAL A 213 -20.48 21.30 6.16
C VAL A 213 -21.11 21.67 7.51
N LEU A 214 -22.44 21.70 7.62
CA LEU A 214 -23.13 21.93 8.89
C LEU A 214 -22.80 20.82 9.92
N LEU A 215 -22.83 19.55 9.50
CA LEU A 215 -22.43 18.43 10.36
C LEU A 215 -20.99 18.59 10.83
N ALA A 216 -20.04 18.88 9.92
CA ALA A 216 -18.65 19.12 10.27
C ALA A 216 -18.48 20.31 11.23
N GLY A 217 -19.23 21.39 11.02
CA GLY A 217 -19.25 22.56 11.91
C GLY A 217 -19.74 22.21 13.32
N ILE A 218 -20.79 21.40 13.44
CA ILE A 218 -21.30 20.91 14.74
C ILE A 218 -20.21 20.05 15.41
N CYS A 219 -19.57 19.13 14.67
CA CYS A 219 -18.49 18.30 15.19
C CYS A 219 -17.33 19.15 15.72
N TRP A 220 -16.92 20.15 14.96
CA TRP A 220 -15.87 21.08 15.35
C TRP A 220 -16.24 21.90 16.59
N ALA A 221 -17.48 22.41 16.67
CA ALA A 221 -17.98 23.15 17.84
C ALA A 221 -18.02 22.27 19.10
N LEU A 222 -18.43 21.01 19.00
CA LEU A 222 -18.41 20.07 20.13
C LEU A 222 -16.98 19.85 20.65
N ASN A 223 -16.00 19.71 19.77
CA ASN A 223 -14.60 19.56 20.15
C ASN A 223 -14.09 20.85 20.88
N LEU A 224 -14.47 22.04 20.41
CA LEU A 224 -14.12 23.31 21.09
C LEU A 224 -14.74 23.43 22.50
N LEU A 225 -15.91 22.81 22.69
CA LEU A 225 -16.58 22.76 24.00
C LEU A 225 -15.99 21.66 24.91
N GLY A 226 -14.92 21.00 24.52
CA GLY A 226 -14.28 19.93 25.29
C GLY A 226 -15.04 18.60 25.30
N VAL A 227 -16.05 18.42 24.44
CA VAL A 227 -16.78 17.17 24.29
C VAL A 227 -16.07 16.32 23.27
N HIS A 228 -15.24 15.38 23.73
CA HIS A 228 -14.52 14.45 22.88
C HIS A 228 -15.44 13.31 22.44
N VAL A 229 -16.04 13.45 21.27
CA VAL A 229 -16.88 12.40 20.66
C VAL A 229 -16.00 11.51 19.80
N ALA A 230 -16.08 10.19 19.98
CA ALA A 230 -15.32 9.25 19.16
C ALA A 230 -15.70 9.36 17.67
N TRP A 231 -14.72 9.30 16.77
CA TRP A 231 -14.89 9.49 15.32
C TRP A 231 -15.94 8.57 14.70
N ILE A 232 -16.19 7.40 15.28
CA ILE A 232 -17.20 6.44 14.83
C ILE A 232 -18.62 7.03 14.87
N TRP A 233 -18.94 7.89 15.84
CA TRP A 233 -20.24 8.54 15.94
C TRP A 233 -20.43 9.56 14.82
N TYR A 234 -19.36 10.27 14.43
CA TYR A 234 -19.40 11.18 13.29
C TYR A 234 -19.63 10.44 11.97
N LEU A 235 -18.98 9.27 11.79
CA LEU A 235 -19.21 8.39 10.65
C LEU A 235 -20.66 7.88 10.62
N GLY A 236 -21.19 7.47 11.78
CA GLY A 236 -22.59 7.03 11.90
C GLY A 236 -23.57 8.15 11.55
N ALA A 237 -23.33 9.36 12.08
CA ALA A 237 -24.14 10.54 11.77
C ALA A 237 -24.07 10.91 10.28
N TYR A 238 -22.88 10.83 9.65
CA TYR A 238 -22.71 11.05 8.21
C TYR A 238 -23.53 10.07 7.37
N CYS A 239 -23.44 8.77 7.68
CA CYS A 239 -24.18 7.73 6.95
C CYS A 239 -25.69 7.87 7.13
N LEU A 240 -26.14 8.14 8.36
CA LEU A 240 -27.57 8.35 8.67
C LEU A 240 -28.10 9.60 7.97
N LEU A 241 -27.41 10.73 8.08
CA LEU A 241 -27.79 11.99 7.45
C LEU A 241 -27.85 11.81 5.91
N GLY A 242 -26.84 11.18 5.31
CA GLY A 242 -26.80 10.89 3.88
C GLY A 242 -28.01 10.05 3.42
N TYR A 243 -28.34 9.01 4.16
CA TYR A 243 -29.51 8.18 3.90
C TYR A 243 -30.82 8.97 4.01
N LEU A 244 -31.02 9.73 5.10
CA LEU A 244 -32.22 10.53 5.31
C LEU A 244 -32.41 11.60 4.21
N LEU A 245 -31.34 12.30 3.86
CA LEU A 245 -31.35 13.30 2.79
C LEU A 245 -31.69 12.65 1.43
N GLU A 246 -31.15 11.47 1.15
CA GLU A 246 -31.45 10.75 -0.10
C GLU A 246 -32.93 10.34 -0.19
N ILE A 247 -33.56 9.92 0.92
CA ILE A 247 -34.95 9.47 0.95
C ILE A 247 -35.93 10.65 0.96
N PHE A 248 -35.69 11.64 1.84
CA PHE A 248 -36.63 12.75 2.06
C PHE A 248 -36.37 13.97 1.17
N HIS A 249 -35.11 14.18 0.75
CA HIS A 249 -34.68 15.30 -0.10
C HIS A 249 -34.06 14.81 -1.40
N SER A 250 -34.73 13.91 -2.12
CA SER A 250 -34.19 13.26 -3.36
C SER A 250 -33.83 14.22 -4.50
N ARG A 251 -34.02 15.53 -4.34
CA ARG A 251 -33.82 16.58 -5.35
C ARG A 251 -32.78 17.63 -4.90
N PRO A 252 -31.48 17.37 -5.02
CA PRO A 252 -30.46 18.36 -4.70
C PRO A 252 -30.56 19.57 -5.62
N LYS A 253 -30.47 20.81 -5.06
CA LYS A 253 -30.69 22.06 -5.80
C LYS A 253 -29.42 22.72 -6.32
N LEU A 254 -28.26 22.45 -5.74
CA LEU A 254 -27.01 23.18 -5.93
C LEU A 254 -26.04 22.48 -6.94
N LEU A 255 -26.56 22.07 -8.09
CA LEU A 255 -25.74 21.49 -9.17
C LEU A 255 -25.59 22.48 -10.33
N LEU A 256 -24.35 22.76 -10.77
CA LEU A 256 -24.08 23.65 -11.91
C LEU A 256 -24.64 23.06 -13.19
N LEU A 257 -24.31 21.81 -13.50
CA LEU A 257 -24.82 21.11 -14.68
C LEU A 257 -26.02 20.24 -14.34
N GLY A 258 -26.92 20.09 -15.30
CA GLY A 258 -28.07 19.19 -15.21
C GLY A 258 -28.64 18.89 -16.58
N VAL A 259 -29.54 17.91 -16.65
CA VAL A 259 -30.37 17.76 -17.84
C VAL A 259 -31.47 18.80 -17.79
N THR A 260 -31.43 19.75 -18.72
CA THR A 260 -32.41 20.85 -18.85
C THR A 260 -33.54 20.43 -19.77
N ILE A 261 -34.76 20.88 -19.48
CA ILE A 261 -35.99 20.54 -20.18
C ILE A 261 -36.57 21.84 -20.75
N ASN A 262 -36.70 21.88 -22.09
CA ASN A 262 -37.48 22.94 -22.76
C ASN A 262 -38.95 22.51 -22.73
N GLN A 263 -39.72 23.12 -21.86
CA GLN A 263 -41.12 22.79 -21.64
C GLN A 263 -41.99 23.02 -22.88
N ALA A 264 -41.67 24.03 -23.70
CA ALA A 264 -42.42 24.31 -24.93
C ALA A 264 -42.24 23.25 -26.01
N GLN A 265 -41.15 22.51 -26.00
CA GLN A 265 -40.85 21.45 -26.97
C GLN A 265 -41.15 20.04 -26.40
N CYS A 266 -41.41 19.93 -25.11
CA CYS A 266 -41.71 18.64 -24.45
C CYS A 266 -43.18 18.27 -24.63
N SER A 267 -43.47 17.13 -25.25
CA SER A 267 -44.82 16.65 -25.43
C SER A 267 -45.48 16.09 -24.17
N HIS A 268 -44.72 15.90 -23.06
CA HIS A 268 -45.10 15.33 -21.77
C HIS A 268 -45.78 13.93 -21.82
N ARG A 269 -46.15 13.42 -22.99
CA ARG A 269 -46.88 12.16 -23.21
C ARG A 269 -46.03 11.01 -23.75
N CYS A 270 -44.79 11.27 -24.20
CA CYS A 270 -44.01 10.23 -24.89
C CYS A 270 -43.20 9.31 -23.97
N TYR A 271 -42.89 9.70 -22.74
CA TYR A 271 -42.12 8.96 -21.70
C TYR A 271 -40.83 8.28 -22.19
N SER A 272 -40.30 8.60 -23.38
CA SER A 272 -39.11 7.98 -23.94
C SER A 272 -37.89 8.22 -23.07
N CYS A 273 -37.75 9.40 -22.48
CA CYS A 273 -36.66 9.75 -21.56
C CYS A 273 -36.69 8.94 -20.25
N ARG A 274 -37.90 8.64 -19.69
CA ARG A 274 -38.07 7.79 -18.52
C ARG A 274 -37.67 6.34 -18.82
N LYS A 275 -38.10 5.81 -19.97
CA LYS A 275 -37.79 4.43 -20.38
C LYS A 275 -36.32 4.20 -20.68
N SER A 276 -35.60 5.23 -21.18
CA SER A 276 -34.16 5.14 -21.47
C SER A 276 -33.27 5.38 -20.25
N CYS A 277 -33.81 5.93 -19.15
CA CYS A 277 -33.03 6.24 -17.97
C CYS A 277 -32.69 4.94 -17.22
N PRO A 278 -31.38 4.60 -17.06
CA PRO A 278 -30.98 3.38 -16.37
C PRO A 278 -31.26 3.41 -14.85
N TYR A 279 -31.51 4.58 -14.27
CA TYR A 279 -31.87 4.76 -12.87
C TYR A 279 -33.38 4.94 -12.65
N GLY A 280 -34.20 4.83 -13.72
CA GLY A 280 -35.63 4.96 -13.63
C GLY A 280 -36.16 6.35 -13.22
N ILE A 281 -35.38 7.41 -13.46
CA ILE A 281 -35.77 8.78 -13.12
C ILE A 281 -36.93 9.23 -14.00
N ASP A 282 -37.98 9.77 -13.38
CA ASP A 282 -39.10 10.37 -14.06
C ASP A 282 -38.74 11.80 -14.52
N VAL A 283 -38.02 11.88 -15.64
CA VAL A 283 -37.44 13.14 -16.17
C VAL A 283 -38.54 14.23 -16.34
N PRO A 284 -39.73 13.95 -16.92
CA PRO A 284 -40.74 14.99 -17.12
C PRO A 284 -41.27 15.64 -15.80
N SER A 285 -41.18 14.94 -14.68
CA SER A 285 -41.66 15.46 -13.37
C SER A 285 -40.76 16.52 -12.71
N HIS A 286 -39.58 16.80 -13.31
CA HIS A 286 -38.60 17.69 -12.72
C HIS A 286 -38.67 19.17 -13.20
N GLY A 287 -39.72 19.56 -13.90
CA GLY A 287 -39.83 20.94 -14.40
C GLY A 287 -38.70 21.31 -15.42
N ASN A 288 -38.00 22.40 -15.19
CA ASN A 288 -37.02 22.91 -16.15
C ASN A 288 -35.64 22.23 -16.09
N LYS A 289 -35.31 21.56 -14.98
CA LYS A 289 -34.01 20.91 -14.78
C LYS A 289 -34.15 19.65 -13.94
N VAL A 290 -33.52 18.57 -14.39
CA VAL A 290 -33.48 17.33 -13.63
C VAL A 290 -32.54 17.46 -12.44
N THR A 291 -33.06 17.36 -11.25
CA THR A 291 -32.32 17.51 -9.96
C THR A 291 -32.31 16.23 -9.15
N SER A 292 -32.45 15.05 -9.80
CA SER A 292 -32.44 13.78 -9.09
C SER A 292 -31.05 13.43 -8.51
N VAL A 293 -31.02 12.91 -7.29
CA VAL A 293 -29.80 12.44 -6.61
C VAL A 293 -29.08 11.34 -7.41
N ASP A 294 -29.82 10.48 -8.12
CA ASP A 294 -29.26 9.37 -8.90
C ASP A 294 -28.82 9.76 -10.32
N CYS A 295 -29.05 11.01 -10.75
CA CYS A 295 -28.64 11.46 -12.09
C CYS A 295 -27.10 11.47 -12.21
N THR A 296 -26.58 10.78 -13.23
CA THR A 296 -25.15 10.69 -13.58
C THR A 296 -24.76 11.54 -14.79
N LEU A 297 -25.68 12.34 -15.35
CA LEU A 297 -25.50 13.10 -16.59
C LEU A 297 -25.10 12.24 -17.80
N CYS A 298 -25.45 10.96 -17.81
CA CYS A 298 -25.05 10.00 -18.85
C CYS A 298 -25.60 10.29 -20.26
N GLY A 299 -26.55 11.21 -20.40
CA GLY A 299 -27.10 11.65 -21.68
C GLY A 299 -28.09 10.68 -22.36
N GLU A 300 -28.42 9.52 -21.80
CA GLU A 300 -29.35 8.55 -22.40
C GLU A 300 -30.74 9.13 -22.65
N CYS A 301 -31.26 9.88 -21.69
CA CYS A 301 -32.57 10.58 -21.84
C CYS A 301 -32.54 11.66 -22.93
N VAL A 302 -31.40 12.34 -23.09
CA VAL A 302 -31.19 13.37 -24.12
C VAL A 302 -31.14 12.73 -25.51
N ALA A 303 -30.43 11.61 -25.64
CA ALA A 303 -30.32 10.86 -26.89
C ALA A 303 -31.66 10.21 -27.32
N ALA A 304 -32.47 9.80 -26.34
CA ALA A 304 -33.78 9.16 -26.59
C ALA A 304 -34.94 10.15 -26.83
N CYS A 305 -34.71 11.46 -26.65
CA CYS A 305 -35.77 12.47 -26.78
C CYS A 305 -36.09 12.75 -28.25
N PRO A 306 -37.33 12.39 -28.73
CA PRO A 306 -37.72 12.54 -30.13
C PRO A 306 -37.91 14.02 -30.52
N THR A 307 -38.37 14.86 -29.59
CA THR A 307 -38.63 16.30 -29.82
C THR A 307 -37.40 17.16 -29.60
N LYS A 308 -36.27 16.55 -29.18
CA LYS A 308 -35.02 17.28 -28.83
C LYS A 308 -35.24 18.33 -27.71
N ALA A 309 -36.24 18.16 -26.88
CA ALA A 309 -36.55 19.06 -25.76
C ALA A 309 -35.52 19.01 -24.61
N LEU A 310 -34.67 17.96 -24.58
CA LEU A 310 -33.69 17.75 -23.53
C LEU A 310 -32.27 18.13 -23.98
N ALA A 311 -31.52 18.79 -23.09
CA ALA A 311 -30.10 19.10 -23.29
C ALA A 311 -29.34 18.97 -21.95
N ILE A 312 -28.01 18.79 -21.99
CA ILE A 312 -27.16 18.94 -20.81
C ILE A 312 -26.70 20.39 -20.78
N GLY A 313 -26.88 21.09 -19.66
CA GLY A 313 -26.53 22.51 -19.57
C GLY A 313 -26.83 23.12 -18.21
N ILE A 314 -26.56 24.42 -18.10
CA ILE A 314 -26.81 25.21 -16.88
C ILE A 314 -28.23 25.76 -16.88
N ARG A 315 -28.71 26.27 -18.01
CA ARG A 315 -30.02 26.92 -18.19
C ARG A 315 -30.84 26.26 -19.29
N PRO A 316 -32.15 26.19 -19.20
CA PRO A 316 -33.03 25.76 -20.28
C PRO A 316 -33.04 26.81 -21.41
N GLY A 317 -33.15 26.38 -22.68
CA GLY A 317 -33.34 27.27 -23.81
C GLY A 317 -32.10 27.57 -24.68
N GLU A 318 -30.99 26.86 -24.50
CA GLU A 318 -29.77 27.04 -25.32
C GLU A 318 -29.99 26.68 -26.81
N SER A 319 -29.24 27.39 -27.71
CA SER A 319 -29.30 27.19 -29.16
C SER A 319 -28.85 25.78 -29.58
N GLU A 320 -29.25 25.32 -30.78
CA GLU A 320 -28.92 24.00 -31.30
C GLU A 320 -27.39 23.74 -31.44
N LYS A 321 -26.59 24.78 -31.73
CA LYS A 321 -25.12 24.73 -31.77
C LYS A 321 -24.54 24.46 -30.35
N SER A 322 -25.06 25.17 -29.34
CA SER A 322 -24.68 24.97 -27.95
C SER A 322 -25.01 23.57 -27.48
N ARG A 323 -26.17 23.01 -27.88
CA ARG A 323 -26.59 21.63 -27.51
C ARG A 323 -25.65 20.55 -28.07
N ARG A 324 -25.01 20.75 -29.22
CA ARG A 324 -24.02 19.76 -29.72
C ARG A 324 -22.75 19.78 -28.89
N PHE A 325 -22.26 20.94 -28.51
CA PHE A 325 -21.06 21.05 -27.66
C PHE A 325 -21.29 20.54 -26.23
N THR A 326 -22.44 20.90 -25.64
CA THR A 326 -22.76 20.52 -24.25
C THR A 326 -22.92 19.01 -24.03
N ARG A 327 -23.11 18.21 -25.08
CA ARG A 327 -23.08 16.72 -24.98
C ARG A 327 -21.70 16.17 -24.67
N PHE A 328 -20.63 16.82 -25.12
CA PHE A 328 -19.25 16.42 -24.82
C PHE A 328 -18.77 16.90 -23.45
N LEU A 329 -19.40 17.96 -22.94
CA LEU A 329 -18.97 18.65 -21.74
C LEU A 329 -18.78 17.73 -20.51
N PRO A 330 -19.71 16.80 -20.18
CA PRO A 330 -19.53 15.88 -19.06
C PRO A 330 -18.29 14.97 -19.20
N ALA A 331 -18.06 14.46 -20.43
CA ALA A 331 -16.91 13.62 -20.71
C ALA A 331 -15.58 14.39 -20.60
N ILE A 332 -15.54 15.61 -21.15
CA ILE A 332 -14.37 16.49 -21.08
C ILE A 332 -14.05 16.85 -19.64
N ILE A 333 -15.05 17.25 -18.86
CA ILE A 333 -14.86 17.59 -17.44
C ILE A 333 -14.33 16.37 -16.65
N ALA A 334 -14.87 15.17 -16.90
CA ALA A 334 -14.42 13.98 -16.23
C ALA A 334 -12.95 13.68 -16.52
N ILE A 335 -12.52 13.81 -17.78
CA ILE A 335 -11.11 13.62 -18.19
C ILE A 335 -10.22 14.69 -17.55
N VAL A 336 -10.60 15.96 -17.65
CA VAL A 336 -9.82 17.08 -17.11
C VAL A 336 -9.59 16.93 -15.60
N LEU A 337 -10.63 16.55 -14.86
CA LEU A 337 -10.52 16.35 -13.40
C LEU A 337 -9.58 15.19 -13.05
N VAL A 338 -9.65 14.07 -13.79
CA VAL A 338 -8.73 12.93 -13.56
C VAL A 338 -7.30 13.31 -13.90
N VAL A 339 -7.07 13.99 -15.02
CA VAL A 339 -5.72 14.46 -15.42
C VAL A 339 -5.17 15.47 -14.40
N ALA A 340 -5.99 16.42 -13.96
CA ALA A 340 -5.60 17.39 -12.94
C ALA A 340 -5.24 16.71 -11.60
N ALA A 341 -6.03 15.70 -11.18
CA ALA A 341 -5.76 14.93 -9.99
C ALA A 341 -4.46 14.12 -10.12
N ALA A 342 -4.19 13.53 -11.30
CA ALA A 342 -2.97 12.78 -11.56
C ALA A 342 -1.74 13.70 -11.53
N ILE A 343 -1.81 14.89 -12.13
CA ILE A 343 -0.73 15.88 -12.07
C ILE A 343 -0.50 16.38 -10.65
N ALA A 344 -1.58 16.67 -9.89
CA ALA A 344 -1.49 17.12 -8.51
C ALA A 344 -0.89 16.02 -7.62
N GLY A 345 -1.36 14.77 -7.74
CA GLY A 345 -0.85 13.64 -6.97
C GLY A 345 0.60 13.26 -7.27
N GLY A 346 1.09 13.61 -8.51
CA GLY A 346 2.50 13.43 -8.86
C GLY A 346 3.41 14.57 -8.37
N LYS A 347 2.85 15.77 -8.11
CA LYS A 347 3.64 16.93 -7.65
C LYS A 347 3.63 17.11 -6.14
N PHE A 348 2.56 16.72 -5.47
CA PHE A 348 2.41 16.85 -4.02
C PHE A 348 2.46 15.48 -3.38
N GLU A 349 3.19 15.36 -2.29
CA GLU A 349 3.25 14.16 -1.47
C GLU A 349 2.87 14.50 -0.03
N LEU A 350 1.89 13.80 0.51
CA LEU A 350 1.53 13.88 1.92
C LEU A 350 2.43 12.95 2.73
N PRO A 351 2.82 13.34 3.96
CA PRO A 351 3.65 12.50 4.78
C PRO A 351 2.93 11.19 5.15
N THR A 352 3.66 10.09 5.09
CA THR A 352 3.17 8.77 5.53
C THR A 352 3.01 8.75 7.04
N ILE A 353 4.00 9.28 7.78
CA ILE A 353 3.88 9.63 9.19
C ILE A 353 4.37 11.06 9.40
N ASN A 354 3.81 11.72 10.42
CA ASN A 354 4.23 13.03 10.89
C ASN A 354 4.08 13.04 12.41
N GLU A 355 5.12 12.58 13.07
CA GLU A 355 5.11 12.33 14.50
C GLU A 355 6.13 13.23 15.19
N THR A 356 5.72 13.83 16.29
CA THR A 356 6.58 14.61 17.19
C THR A 356 6.46 14.06 18.60
N TRP A 357 7.53 14.15 19.37
CA TRP A 357 7.57 13.67 20.76
C TRP A 357 8.34 14.62 21.68
N GLY A 358 8.03 14.55 22.97
CA GLY A 358 8.57 15.45 23.96
C GLY A 358 7.83 16.81 24.01
N THR A 359 8.27 17.69 24.89
CA THR A 359 7.72 19.06 25.03
C THR A 359 8.36 19.99 24.01
N THR A 360 7.76 20.11 22.83
CA THR A 360 8.31 20.89 21.70
C THR A 360 7.79 22.33 21.61
N GLU A 361 6.80 22.73 22.40
CA GLU A 361 6.10 24.02 22.26
C GLU A 361 6.97 25.26 22.50
N SER A 362 8.12 25.11 23.20
CA SER A 362 9.04 26.22 23.51
C SER A 362 10.43 26.08 22.83
N MET A 363 10.64 25.05 21.99
CA MET A 363 11.93 24.77 21.39
C MET A 363 12.02 25.29 19.95
N ALA A 364 13.14 25.94 19.61
CA ALA A 364 13.47 26.28 18.23
C ALA A 364 14.06 25.05 17.54
N LEU A 365 13.22 24.18 16.97
CA LEU A 365 13.65 22.98 16.28
C LEU A 365 14.15 23.31 14.86
N GLU A 366 15.27 22.71 14.49
CA GLU A 366 15.76 22.69 13.11
C GLU A 366 15.37 21.37 12.45
N THR A 367 15.44 21.34 11.11
CA THR A 367 15.11 20.15 10.33
C THR A 367 16.24 19.75 9.41
N VAL A 368 16.50 18.44 9.33
CA VAL A 368 17.39 17.85 8.33
C VAL A 368 16.57 16.93 7.42
N THR A 369 16.82 17.05 6.11
CA THR A 369 16.12 16.24 5.09
C THR A 369 17.10 15.25 4.48
N VAL A 370 16.76 13.96 4.59
CA VAL A 370 17.50 12.86 3.95
C VAL A 370 16.65 12.29 2.84
N LYS A 371 17.19 12.28 1.63
CA LYS A 371 16.55 11.75 0.41
C LYS A 371 17.09 10.35 0.08
N ASN A 372 16.37 9.63 -0.79
CA ASN A 372 16.74 8.30 -1.29
C ASN A 372 16.88 7.24 -0.18
N LEU A 373 16.20 7.40 0.96
CA LEU A 373 16.18 6.40 2.03
C LEU A 373 15.23 5.25 1.65
N ARG A 374 15.69 4.34 0.79
CA ARG A 374 14.88 3.25 0.19
C ARG A 374 14.40 2.20 1.19
N SER A 375 14.96 2.16 2.38
CA SER A 375 14.46 1.35 3.51
C SER A 375 13.10 1.83 4.01
N VAL A 376 12.77 3.12 3.82
CA VAL A 376 11.47 3.71 4.17
C VAL A 376 10.54 3.58 2.95
N LYS A 377 9.79 2.48 2.88
CA LYS A 377 8.95 2.11 1.72
C LYS A 377 7.48 1.82 2.04
N CYS A 378 7.11 1.87 3.30
CA CYS A 378 5.73 1.66 3.76
C CYS A 378 5.54 2.24 5.17
N TYR A 379 4.30 2.26 5.67
CA TYR A 379 3.99 2.71 7.02
C TYR A 379 4.78 1.96 8.11
N GLY A 380 4.89 0.62 8.00
CA GLY A 380 5.65 -0.18 8.97
C GLY A 380 7.13 0.19 9.03
N SER A 381 7.79 0.37 7.88
CA SER A 381 9.19 0.82 7.83
C SER A 381 9.36 2.26 8.32
N SER A 382 8.37 3.13 8.09
CA SER A 382 8.33 4.49 8.64
C SER A 382 8.24 4.50 10.17
N MET A 383 7.40 3.63 10.76
CA MET A 383 7.30 3.47 12.21
C MET A 383 8.56 2.86 12.83
N ALA A 384 9.18 1.90 12.16
CA ALA A 384 10.47 1.35 12.58
C ALA A 384 11.59 2.43 12.55
N PHE A 385 11.58 3.27 11.53
CA PHE A 385 12.48 4.42 11.43
C PHE A 385 12.23 5.42 12.58
N LYS A 386 10.95 5.77 12.84
CA LYS A 386 10.58 6.62 13.99
C LYS A 386 11.11 6.04 15.29
N ALA A 387 10.84 4.76 15.57
CA ALA A 387 11.27 4.11 16.81
C ALA A 387 12.79 4.10 17.01
N ARG A 388 13.57 4.13 15.93
CA ARG A 388 15.01 4.28 15.95
C ARG A 388 15.41 5.72 16.27
N MET A 389 14.82 6.70 15.59
CA MET A 389 15.14 8.12 15.78
C MET A 389 14.67 8.65 17.15
N GLU A 390 13.64 8.07 17.74
CA GLU A 390 13.16 8.40 19.08
C GLU A 390 14.19 8.11 20.18
N LYS A 391 15.14 7.21 19.92
CA LYS A 391 16.26 6.90 20.83
C LYS A 391 17.44 7.85 20.68
N VAL A 392 17.45 8.66 19.62
CA VAL A 392 18.55 9.59 19.34
C VAL A 392 18.34 10.86 20.16
N ARG A 393 19.31 11.19 21.01
CA ARG A 393 19.24 12.35 21.89
C ARG A 393 19.18 13.65 21.08
N GLY A 394 18.17 14.49 21.38
CA GLY A 394 17.96 15.77 20.70
C GLY A 394 17.09 15.69 19.46
N VAL A 395 16.59 14.50 19.05
CA VAL A 395 15.60 14.36 18.00
C VAL A 395 14.20 14.38 18.61
N HIS A 396 13.31 15.20 18.04
CA HIS A 396 11.96 15.45 18.56
C HIS A 396 10.83 15.21 17.55
N GLY A 397 11.15 14.89 16.29
CA GLY A 397 10.12 14.63 15.32
C GLY A 397 10.63 13.99 14.03
N VAL A 398 9.76 13.25 13.36
CA VAL A 398 10.02 12.58 12.08
C VAL A 398 8.81 12.71 11.18
N LYS A 399 9.05 13.15 9.93
CA LYS A 399 8.11 13.06 8.82
C LYS A 399 8.70 12.15 7.75
N THR A 400 7.94 11.18 7.26
CA THR A 400 8.39 10.31 6.19
C THR A 400 7.52 10.44 4.96
N PHE A 401 8.13 10.39 3.79
CA PHE A 401 7.49 10.45 2.48
C PHE A 401 7.90 9.20 1.71
N VAL A 402 7.03 8.21 1.73
CA VAL A 402 7.33 6.88 1.19
C VAL A 402 7.44 6.88 -0.35
N GLY A 403 6.67 7.70 -1.05
CA GLY A 403 6.69 7.77 -2.51
C GLY A 403 8.01 8.33 -3.06
N SER A 404 8.61 9.30 -2.36
CA SER A 404 9.89 9.90 -2.72
C SER A 404 11.07 9.34 -1.92
N HIS A 405 10.86 8.34 -1.04
CA HIS A 405 11.87 7.81 -0.12
C HIS A 405 12.60 8.90 0.66
N THR A 406 11.86 9.93 1.09
CA THR A 406 12.40 11.09 1.79
C THR A 406 11.96 11.10 3.24
N VAL A 407 12.86 11.47 4.14
CA VAL A 407 12.57 11.69 5.56
C VAL A 407 12.99 13.09 5.97
N VAL A 408 12.21 13.73 6.83
CA VAL A 408 12.50 15.01 7.45
C VAL A 408 12.54 14.78 8.95
N ILE A 409 13.66 15.08 9.58
CA ILE A 409 13.89 14.87 11.01
C ILE A 409 13.99 16.22 11.68
N SER A 410 13.22 16.43 12.72
CA SER A 410 13.23 17.64 13.54
C SER A 410 14.08 17.41 14.79
N TYR A 411 15.06 18.28 15.02
CA TYR A 411 16.00 18.15 16.14
C TYR A 411 16.27 19.47 16.84
N ASP A 412 16.75 19.40 18.07
CA ASP A 412 17.17 20.55 18.86
C ASP A 412 18.66 20.86 18.58
N PRO A 413 18.96 22.02 17.95
CA PRO A 413 20.34 22.38 17.60
C PRO A 413 21.24 22.65 18.82
N SER A 414 20.65 22.87 20.01
CA SER A 414 21.42 23.03 21.26
C SER A 414 21.95 21.70 21.80
N VAL A 415 21.37 20.56 21.40
CA VAL A 415 21.70 19.21 21.89
C VAL A 415 22.48 18.38 20.86
N THR A 416 22.15 18.53 19.57
CA THR A 416 22.77 17.76 18.48
C THR A 416 22.95 18.60 17.22
N THR A 417 23.66 18.09 16.23
CA THR A 417 23.89 18.76 14.94
C THR A 417 23.31 17.95 13.78
N ALA A 418 23.06 18.60 12.64
CA ALA A 418 22.56 17.95 11.43
C ALA A 418 23.41 16.73 11.03
N ASP A 419 24.75 16.86 11.05
CA ASP A 419 25.67 15.79 10.66
C ASP A 419 25.57 14.59 11.59
N LYS A 420 25.44 14.81 12.92
CA LYS A 420 25.22 13.71 13.87
C LYS A 420 23.90 13.01 13.66
N VAL A 421 22.83 13.78 13.40
CA VAL A 421 21.52 13.20 13.09
C VAL A 421 21.58 12.39 11.78
N GLN A 422 22.27 12.86 10.75
CA GLN A 422 22.45 12.10 9.51
C GLN A 422 23.28 10.83 9.73
N ALA A 423 24.31 10.89 10.57
CA ALA A 423 25.10 9.71 10.94
C ALA A 423 24.24 8.63 11.60
N GLU A 424 23.30 9.02 12.47
CA GLU A 424 22.36 8.09 13.13
C GLU A 424 21.30 7.54 12.17
N VAL A 425 21.00 8.23 11.07
CA VAL A 425 20.12 7.68 10.00
C VAL A 425 20.80 6.55 9.26
N PHE A 426 22.10 6.67 9.03
CA PHE A 426 22.86 5.67 8.32
C PHE A 426 23.09 4.43 9.20
N VAL A 427 22.95 3.25 8.61
CA VAL A 427 23.26 1.98 9.25
C VAL A 427 24.40 1.34 8.48
N PRO A 428 25.61 1.24 9.05
CA PRO A 428 26.69 0.48 8.44
C PRO A 428 26.19 -0.89 8.03
N SER A 429 26.50 -1.29 6.83
CA SER A 429 25.96 -2.52 6.25
C SER A 429 27.00 -3.21 5.39
N HIS A 430 26.79 -4.49 5.16
CA HIS A 430 27.61 -5.28 4.27
C HIS A 430 26.74 -6.05 3.29
N PHE A 431 27.31 -6.35 2.12
CA PHE A 431 26.68 -7.17 1.10
C PHE A 431 27.69 -8.23 0.64
N ARG A 432 27.42 -9.49 0.94
CA ARG A 432 28.24 -10.60 0.49
C ARG A 432 27.81 -11.04 -0.90
N VAL A 433 28.75 -11.10 -1.81
CA VAL A 433 28.58 -11.61 -3.18
C VAL A 433 28.91 -13.10 -3.22
N GLU A 434 30.09 -13.46 -2.68
CA GLU A 434 30.60 -14.84 -2.64
C GLU A 434 31.48 -15.01 -1.39
N SER A 435 31.49 -16.20 -0.80
CA SER A 435 32.41 -16.51 0.29
C SER A 435 33.72 -17.05 -0.27
N PRO A 436 34.87 -16.37 -0.04
CA PRO A 436 36.16 -16.91 -0.43
C PRO A 436 36.48 -18.18 0.37
N ASP A 437 37.07 -19.17 -0.29
CA ASP A 437 37.57 -20.39 0.35
C ASP A 437 38.87 -20.08 1.10
N PRO A 438 38.91 -20.22 2.46
CA PRO A 438 40.11 -19.92 3.26
C PRO A 438 41.33 -20.77 2.85
N ALA A 439 41.11 -21.97 2.33
CA ALA A 439 42.20 -22.83 1.86
C ALA A 439 42.86 -22.30 0.58
N LYS A 440 42.09 -21.59 -0.26
CA LYS A 440 42.57 -21.04 -1.54
C LYS A 440 43.09 -19.59 -1.38
N TYR A 441 42.47 -18.82 -0.49
CA TYR A 441 42.74 -17.40 -0.30
C TYR A 441 43.11 -17.15 1.17
N PRO A 442 44.42 -17.07 1.54
CA PRO A 442 44.78 -16.68 2.89
C PRO A 442 44.50 -15.19 3.14
N GLU A 443 44.59 -14.37 2.10
CA GLU A 443 44.27 -12.95 2.10
C GLU A 443 43.53 -12.56 0.84
N ILE A 444 42.69 -11.53 0.92
CA ILE A 444 41.96 -10.92 -0.18
C ILE A 444 42.21 -9.44 -0.29
N LYS A 445 42.03 -8.90 -1.48
CA LYS A 445 42.25 -7.48 -1.77
C LYS A 445 41.04 -6.67 -1.30
N CYS A 446 41.31 -5.59 -0.53
CA CYS A 446 40.32 -4.59 -0.15
C CYS A 446 40.66 -3.26 -0.82
N VAL A 447 39.72 -2.74 -1.62
CA VAL A 447 39.82 -1.42 -2.25
C VAL A 447 38.77 -0.52 -1.64
N THR A 448 39.19 0.72 -1.25
CA THR A 448 38.27 1.69 -0.67
C THR A 448 37.89 2.74 -1.71
N ILE A 449 36.61 2.92 -1.93
CA ILE A 449 36.07 3.97 -2.80
C ILE A 449 35.18 4.91 -2.01
N ARG A 450 35.02 6.13 -2.51
CA ARG A 450 34.09 7.13 -1.99
C ARG A 450 32.94 7.33 -2.97
N THR A 451 31.71 7.31 -2.44
CA THR A 451 30.48 7.40 -3.24
C THR A 451 29.51 8.39 -2.63
N GLU A 452 28.65 8.98 -3.45
CA GLU A 452 27.51 9.79 -3.03
C GLU A 452 26.17 9.19 -3.48
N HIS A 453 25.07 9.74 -2.97
CA HIS A 453 23.67 9.32 -3.24
C HIS A 453 23.33 7.90 -2.76
N MET A 454 24.12 7.34 -1.85
CA MET A 454 23.81 6.08 -1.18
C MET A 454 23.41 6.37 0.27
N SER A 455 22.24 5.91 0.68
CA SER A 455 21.65 6.26 1.97
C SER A 455 21.39 5.05 2.87
N ASP A 456 21.29 3.84 2.32
CA ASP A 456 20.91 2.68 3.12
C ASP A 456 21.46 1.32 2.60
N LYS A 457 21.12 0.25 3.33
CA LYS A 457 21.50 -1.13 3.00
C LYS A 457 21.02 -1.57 1.60
N LEU A 458 19.89 -1.08 1.10
CA LEU A 458 19.38 -1.46 -0.21
C LEU A 458 20.24 -0.87 -1.32
N ASP A 459 20.75 0.35 -1.14
CA ASP A 459 21.67 0.97 -2.09
C ASP A 459 22.96 0.17 -2.19
N LEU A 460 23.52 -0.26 -1.05
CA LEU A 460 24.71 -1.12 -1.04
C LEU A 460 24.44 -2.47 -1.73
N ASN A 461 23.25 -3.05 -1.52
CA ASN A 461 22.87 -4.29 -2.20
C ASN A 461 22.78 -4.09 -3.72
N TYR A 462 22.23 -2.97 -4.20
CA TYR A 462 22.15 -2.66 -5.62
C TYR A 462 23.55 -2.48 -6.22
N LEU A 463 24.43 -1.73 -5.54
CA LEU A 463 25.82 -1.59 -5.96
C LEU A 463 26.53 -2.96 -5.99
N GLY A 464 26.34 -3.79 -4.98
CA GLY A 464 26.90 -5.14 -4.93
C GLY A 464 26.45 -6.04 -6.08
N ILE A 465 25.17 -5.94 -6.48
CA ILE A 465 24.65 -6.66 -7.65
C ILE A 465 25.25 -6.09 -8.94
N GLN A 466 25.37 -4.77 -9.09
CA GLN A 466 26.04 -4.15 -10.24
C GLN A 466 27.48 -4.65 -10.36
N MET A 467 28.24 -4.67 -9.27
CA MET A 467 29.61 -5.17 -9.23
C MET A 467 29.69 -6.66 -9.58
N ARG A 468 28.78 -7.49 -9.05
CA ARG A 468 28.71 -8.92 -9.42
C ARG A 468 28.47 -9.12 -10.92
N LEU A 469 27.64 -8.29 -11.52
CA LEU A 469 27.32 -8.35 -12.96
C LEU A 469 28.41 -7.75 -13.85
N SER A 470 29.43 -7.11 -13.29
CA SER A 470 30.54 -6.52 -14.05
C SER A 470 31.56 -7.51 -14.60
N GLY A 471 31.42 -8.79 -14.21
CA GLY A 471 32.32 -9.87 -14.66
C GLY A 471 33.62 -10.02 -13.87
N LYS A 472 33.94 -9.11 -12.94
CA LYS A 472 35.09 -9.24 -12.02
C LYS A 472 34.71 -10.05 -10.78
N LYS A 473 35.68 -10.73 -10.21
CA LYS A 473 35.48 -11.58 -9.05
C LYS A 473 35.50 -10.73 -7.77
N ILE A 474 34.31 -10.41 -7.30
CA ILE A 474 34.05 -9.62 -6.08
C ILE A 474 33.52 -10.57 -4.99
N PHE A 475 34.07 -10.50 -3.80
CA PHE A 475 33.62 -11.28 -2.64
C PHE A 475 32.53 -10.55 -1.86
N GLY A 476 32.64 -9.23 -1.68
CA GLY A 476 31.64 -8.45 -0.98
C GLY A 476 31.94 -6.97 -0.89
N LEU A 477 31.00 -6.25 -0.30
CA LEU A 477 31.09 -4.81 -0.04
C LEU A 477 30.71 -4.51 1.40
N GLU A 478 31.31 -3.50 1.97
CA GLU A 478 30.98 -2.96 3.29
C GLU A 478 30.88 -1.43 3.19
N SER A 479 29.89 -0.84 3.87
CA SER A 479 29.73 0.61 3.91
C SER A 479 29.97 1.16 5.32
N GLU A 480 30.61 2.32 5.37
CA GLU A 480 30.84 3.07 6.60
C GLU A 480 30.43 4.53 6.36
N TYR A 481 29.79 5.13 7.38
CA TYR A 481 29.35 6.52 7.28
C TYR A 481 30.54 7.46 7.25
N ASP A 482 30.59 8.26 6.21
CA ASP A 482 31.42 9.46 6.07
C ASP A 482 30.80 10.35 4.99
N CYS A 483 31.33 11.52 4.76
CA CYS A 483 30.87 12.42 3.70
C CYS A 483 32.07 12.82 2.82
N PRO A 484 32.19 12.24 1.60
CA PRO A 484 31.39 11.21 0.94
C PRO A 484 31.49 9.81 1.59
N LEU A 485 30.45 8.96 1.38
CA LEU A 485 30.35 7.62 1.97
C LEU A 485 31.56 6.74 1.61
N ILE A 486 32.06 6.00 2.58
CA ILE A 486 33.09 4.98 2.37
C ILE A 486 32.42 3.67 1.93
N VAL A 487 32.91 3.08 0.84
CA VAL A 487 32.57 1.71 0.44
C VAL A 487 33.87 0.93 0.29
N ARG A 488 34.04 -0.13 1.09
CA ARG A 488 35.12 -1.09 0.95
C ARG A 488 34.65 -2.23 0.05
N VAL A 489 35.42 -2.50 -0.99
CA VAL A 489 35.15 -3.56 -1.97
C VAL A 489 36.20 -4.65 -1.80
N TYR A 490 35.75 -5.83 -1.44
CA TYR A 490 36.58 -7.01 -1.27
C TYR A 490 36.57 -7.85 -2.54
N MET A 491 37.73 -8.13 -3.11
CA MET A 491 37.87 -8.77 -4.42
C MET A 491 39.05 -9.74 -4.47
N ASP A 492 39.08 -10.57 -5.52
CA ASP A 492 40.16 -11.51 -5.76
C ASP A 492 41.50 -10.74 -5.92
N PRO A 493 42.60 -11.16 -5.25
CA PRO A 493 43.89 -10.52 -5.38
C PRO A 493 44.41 -10.37 -6.81
N ALA A 494 44.02 -11.30 -7.72
CA ALA A 494 44.42 -11.27 -9.11
C ALA A 494 43.68 -10.25 -9.97
N GLU A 495 42.52 -9.75 -9.48
CA GLU A 495 41.72 -8.77 -10.21
C GLU A 495 42.36 -7.38 -10.16
N GLN A 496 42.40 -6.73 -11.30
CA GLN A 496 42.79 -5.32 -11.40
C GLN A 496 41.55 -4.47 -11.60
N ALA A 497 41.34 -3.49 -10.76
CA ALA A 497 40.25 -2.53 -10.85
C ALA A 497 40.81 -1.14 -10.61
N ASP A 498 40.76 -0.31 -11.65
CA ASP A 498 41.17 1.07 -11.62
C ASP A 498 39.99 2.01 -11.31
N GLU A 499 40.29 3.27 -11.13
CA GLU A 499 39.30 4.30 -10.82
C GLU A 499 38.24 4.42 -11.92
N GLU A 500 38.62 4.25 -13.18
CA GLU A 500 37.69 4.34 -14.32
C GLU A 500 36.69 3.17 -14.35
N TRP A 501 37.14 1.96 -14.02
CA TRP A 501 36.24 0.81 -13.88
C TRP A 501 35.25 1.02 -12.75
N PHE A 502 35.67 1.50 -11.58
CA PHE A 502 34.77 1.79 -10.48
C PHE A 502 33.75 2.87 -10.86
N ARG A 503 34.17 3.94 -11.54
CA ARG A 503 33.28 4.98 -12.05
C ARG A 503 32.20 4.40 -12.97
N GLN A 504 32.59 3.62 -13.95
CA GLN A 504 31.66 3.00 -14.91
C GLN A 504 30.64 2.07 -14.23
N VAL A 505 31.06 1.30 -13.22
CA VAL A 505 30.18 0.39 -12.50
C VAL A 505 29.24 1.13 -11.54
N VAL A 506 29.78 2.09 -10.79
CA VAL A 506 28.98 2.85 -9.80
C VAL A 506 27.96 3.76 -10.46
N GLU A 507 28.37 4.51 -11.51
CA GLU A 507 27.52 5.50 -12.17
C GLU A 507 26.56 4.89 -13.23
N LYS A 508 26.48 3.57 -13.34
CA LYS A 508 25.51 2.91 -14.20
C LYS A 508 24.10 3.25 -13.73
N LYS A 509 23.31 3.94 -14.56
CA LYS A 509 22.01 4.53 -14.21
C LYS A 509 20.86 3.54 -14.03
N SER A 510 21.05 2.28 -14.38
CA SER A 510 20.05 1.22 -14.21
C SER A 510 20.68 -0.09 -13.78
N LEU A 511 20.02 -0.77 -12.87
CA LEU A 511 20.31 -2.13 -12.47
C LEU A 511 19.28 -3.07 -13.12
N ASP A 512 19.74 -3.90 -14.05
CA ASP A 512 18.93 -4.84 -14.80
C ASP A 512 19.03 -6.23 -14.16
N MET A 513 17.92 -6.69 -13.57
CA MET A 513 17.86 -8.00 -12.90
C MET A 513 16.93 -8.95 -13.65
N PRO A 514 17.34 -10.18 -13.93
CA PRO A 514 16.46 -11.19 -14.50
C PRO A 514 15.35 -11.56 -13.51
N VAL A 515 14.11 -11.66 -14.01
CA VAL A 515 12.94 -12.03 -13.20
C VAL A 515 12.58 -13.49 -13.40
N HIS A 516 12.20 -14.19 -12.34
CA HIS A 516 11.68 -15.55 -12.41
C HIS A 516 10.44 -15.60 -13.31
N GLY A 517 10.48 -16.32 -14.42
CA GLY A 517 9.40 -16.38 -15.40
C GLY A 517 9.71 -15.70 -16.75
N GLY A 518 10.91 -15.16 -16.92
CA GLY A 518 11.40 -14.53 -18.15
C GLY A 518 11.07 -13.04 -18.21
N GLY A 519 12.09 -12.24 -18.43
CA GLY A 519 12.06 -10.78 -18.48
C GLY A 519 13.18 -10.19 -17.63
N VAL A 520 13.41 -8.90 -17.80
CA VAL A 520 14.41 -8.12 -17.03
C VAL A 520 13.66 -7.02 -16.30
N LYS A 521 13.86 -6.92 -14.99
CA LYS A 521 13.41 -5.77 -14.21
C LYS A 521 14.55 -4.75 -14.13
N SER A 522 14.35 -3.60 -14.74
CA SER A 522 15.28 -2.48 -14.66
C SER A 522 14.90 -1.59 -13.48
N THR A 523 15.83 -1.37 -12.56
CA THR A 523 15.66 -0.48 -11.41
C THR A 523 16.58 0.72 -11.60
N PRO A 524 16.05 1.95 -11.64
CA PRO A 524 16.88 3.14 -11.76
C PRO A 524 17.73 3.33 -10.49
N VAL A 525 18.99 3.67 -10.67
CA VAL A 525 19.95 4.02 -9.62
C VAL A 525 20.67 5.31 -10.02
N ASP A 526 21.08 6.10 -9.03
CA ASP A 526 21.67 7.41 -9.24
C ASP A 526 22.97 7.60 -8.42
N PHE A 527 23.67 6.50 -8.16
CA PHE A 527 24.93 6.56 -7.44
C PHE A 527 25.97 7.40 -8.20
N GLU A 528 26.81 8.10 -7.42
CA GLU A 528 27.89 8.91 -7.93
C GLU A 528 29.22 8.44 -7.35
N PHE A 529 30.21 8.25 -8.22
CA PHE A 529 31.56 7.89 -7.84
C PHE A 529 32.39 9.16 -7.60
N VAL A 530 32.97 9.33 -6.43
CA VAL A 530 33.76 10.53 -6.09
C VAL A 530 35.23 10.28 -6.36
N ARG A 531 35.83 9.26 -5.74
CA ARG A 531 37.24 8.90 -5.89
C ARG A 531 37.53 7.50 -5.36
N MET A 532 38.62 6.93 -5.78
CA MET A 532 39.28 5.78 -5.17
C MET A 532 40.35 6.24 -4.20
N GLU A 533 40.44 5.67 -3.01
CA GLU A 533 41.47 5.94 -2.06
C GLU A 533 42.78 5.24 -2.50
N LYS A 534 43.93 5.94 -2.28
CA LYS A 534 45.24 5.38 -2.64
C LYS A 534 45.62 4.26 -1.66
N GLY A 535 46.02 3.14 -2.23
CA GLY A 535 46.55 2.00 -1.48
C GLY A 535 45.51 0.85 -1.39
N GLU A 536 45.85 -0.23 -2.08
CA GLU A 536 45.15 -1.52 -1.92
C GLU A 536 45.62 -2.14 -0.60
N LYS A 537 44.68 -2.68 0.18
CA LYS A 537 45.01 -3.39 1.43
C LYS A 537 44.72 -4.87 1.25
N MET A 538 45.68 -5.71 1.66
CA MET A 538 45.42 -7.14 1.80
C MET A 538 44.82 -7.39 3.19
N VAL A 539 43.73 -8.12 3.24
CA VAL A 539 42.96 -8.42 4.46
C VAL A 539 42.91 -9.95 4.62
N PRO A 540 43.22 -10.48 5.81
CA PRO A 540 43.08 -11.89 6.11
C PRO A 540 41.60 -12.35 5.85
N VAL A 541 41.45 -13.49 5.17
CA VAL A 541 40.10 -14.02 4.86
C VAL A 541 39.30 -14.30 6.12
N ALA A 542 39.93 -14.70 7.22
CA ALA A 542 39.27 -14.89 8.51
C ALA A 542 38.53 -13.62 8.96
N GLY A 543 39.25 -12.47 9.01
CA GLY A 543 38.63 -11.21 9.40
C GLY A 543 37.52 -10.75 8.45
N TYR A 544 37.66 -11.00 7.14
CA TYR A 544 36.59 -10.74 6.17
C TYR A 544 35.35 -11.61 6.45
N LEU A 545 35.52 -12.91 6.67
CA LEU A 545 34.37 -13.80 6.93
C LEU A 545 33.65 -13.42 8.22
N GLU A 546 34.38 -13.03 9.26
CA GLU A 546 33.81 -12.53 10.52
C GLU A 546 33.03 -11.22 10.30
N SER A 547 33.60 -10.25 9.59
CA SER A 547 32.95 -8.94 9.34
C SER A 547 31.70 -9.06 8.46
N MET A 548 31.67 -10.03 7.53
CA MET A 548 30.56 -10.27 6.62
C MET A 548 29.52 -11.23 7.17
N PHE A 549 29.71 -11.79 8.36
CA PHE A 549 28.77 -12.74 8.94
C PHE A 549 27.65 -12.01 9.69
N ASP A 550 26.39 -12.31 9.33
CA ASP A 550 25.21 -11.86 10.05
C ASP A 550 24.83 -12.87 11.14
N PRO A 551 25.16 -12.67 12.41
CA PRO A 551 24.82 -13.59 13.47
C PRO A 551 23.30 -13.54 13.77
N PHE A 552 22.77 -14.65 14.26
CA PHE A 552 21.46 -14.67 14.90
C PHE A 552 21.67 -14.90 16.39
N ILE A 553 21.02 -14.10 17.23
CA ILE A 553 21.13 -14.19 18.70
C ILE A 553 19.74 -14.12 19.29
N ALA A 554 19.35 -15.17 20.03
CA ALA A 554 18.12 -15.22 20.78
C ALA A 554 18.41 -15.68 22.21
N GLU A 555 18.36 -14.78 23.18
CA GLU A 555 18.46 -15.07 24.60
C GLU A 555 17.06 -15.10 25.21
N TYR A 556 16.83 -16.07 26.08
CA TYR A 556 15.50 -16.31 26.63
C TYR A 556 15.34 -15.70 28.03
N SER A 557 14.11 -15.30 28.30
CA SER A 557 13.65 -14.89 29.62
C SER A 557 12.55 -15.82 30.12
N GLY A 558 12.37 -15.89 31.41
CA GLY A 558 11.32 -16.71 32.02
C GLY A 558 10.70 -15.99 33.23
N LYS A 559 9.56 -16.51 33.68
CA LYS A 559 8.90 -16.07 34.89
C LYS A 559 9.41 -16.92 36.07
N TYR A 560 10.00 -16.28 37.06
CA TYR A 560 10.60 -16.95 38.22
C TYR A 560 9.99 -16.39 39.51
N PRO A 561 9.77 -17.26 40.51
CA PRO A 561 9.31 -16.83 41.85
C PRO A 561 10.35 -15.91 42.51
N GLN A 562 9.88 -14.82 43.14
CA GLN A 562 10.69 -13.94 43.97
C GLN A 562 9.83 -13.51 45.17
N GLY A 563 9.93 -14.27 46.28
CA GLY A 563 9.01 -14.16 47.40
C GLY A 563 7.56 -14.45 46.96
N ASP A 564 6.63 -13.58 47.28
CA ASP A 564 5.19 -13.72 46.92
C ASP A 564 4.87 -13.27 45.49
N THR A 565 5.86 -12.78 44.72
CA THR A 565 5.65 -12.25 43.34
C THR A 565 6.39 -13.11 42.32
N THR A 566 5.95 -12.99 41.07
CA THR A 566 6.63 -13.59 39.91
C THR A 566 7.28 -12.48 39.07
N VAL A 567 8.57 -12.57 38.85
CA VAL A 567 9.34 -11.61 38.07
C VAL A 567 9.90 -12.24 36.79
N ILE A 568 10.01 -11.43 35.74
CA ILE A 568 10.66 -11.83 34.49
C ILE A 568 12.17 -11.61 34.64
N ARG A 569 12.95 -12.68 34.47
CA ARG A 569 14.41 -12.63 34.48
C ARG A 569 14.99 -13.26 33.23
N LYS A 570 16.17 -12.78 32.81
CA LYS A 570 16.93 -13.43 31.75
C LYS A 570 17.46 -14.78 32.23
N ARG A 571 17.30 -15.82 31.42
CA ARG A 571 17.79 -17.17 31.78
C ARG A 571 19.32 -17.20 31.93
N VAL A 572 20.05 -16.37 31.23
CA VAL A 572 21.51 -16.19 31.41
C VAL A 572 21.85 -15.86 32.87
N GLU A 573 21.08 -15.01 33.53
CA GLU A 573 21.26 -14.62 34.94
C GLU A 573 20.81 -15.72 35.89
N VAL A 574 19.73 -16.42 35.57
CA VAL A 574 19.18 -17.47 36.43
C VAL A 574 20.07 -18.71 36.50
N TYR A 575 20.72 -19.05 35.39
CA TYR A 575 21.61 -20.19 35.29
C TYR A 575 23.10 -19.82 35.44
N ALA A 576 23.42 -18.59 35.90
CA ALA A 576 24.80 -18.10 35.99
C ALA A 576 25.72 -18.97 36.85
N ASP A 577 25.21 -19.50 37.96
CA ASP A 577 25.97 -20.30 38.94
C ASP A 577 25.96 -21.80 38.61
N GLN A 578 25.37 -22.20 37.48
CA GLN A 578 25.31 -23.61 37.08
C GLN A 578 26.30 -23.90 35.94
N PRO A 579 26.80 -25.15 35.81
CA PRO A 579 27.55 -25.56 34.63
C PRO A 579 26.71 -25.37 33.35
N GLN A 580 27.23 -24.67 32.37
CA GLN A 580 26.54 -24.41 31.12
C GLN A 580 27.28 -25.07 29.96
N PHE A 581 26.51 -25.47 28.95
CA PHE A 581 27.01 -26.19 27.79
C PHE A 581 26.46 -25.55 26.51
N ILE A 582 27.15 -25.78 25.40
CA ILE A 582 26.73 -25.44 24.06
C ILE A 582 26.51 -26.73 23.28
N TYR A 583 25.33 -26.88 22.73
CA TYR A 583 25.05 -27.91 21.71
C TYR A 583 25.28 -27.25 20.34
N GLU A 584 26.29 -27.71 19.61
CA GLU A 584 26.75 -27.13 18.37
C GLU A 584 26.52 -28.05 17.18
N ILE A 585 25.91 -27.54 16.13
CA ILE A 585 25.80 -28.17 14.80
C ILE A 585 26.41 -27.20 13.78
N ALA A 586 27.44 -27.61 13.07
CA ALA A 586 28.12 -26.78 12.07
C ALA A 586 27.84 -27.28 10.64
N ASP A 587 27.49 -26.36 9.76
CA ASP A 587 27.29 -26.63 8.32
C ASP A 587 27.44 -25.32 7.51
N GLN A 588 28.16 -25.40 6.38
CA GLN A 588 28.34 -24.25 5.46
C GLN A 588 27.01 -23.71 4.90
N ASN A 589 25.97 -24.53 4.86
CA ASN A 589 24.65 -24.12 4.37
C ASN A 589 23.87 -23.24 5.36
N TYR A 590 24.30 -23.11 6.61
CA TYR A 590 23.53 -22.36 7.63
C TYR A 590 23.50 -20.86 7.40
N GLU A 591 24.33 -20.33 6.52
CA GLU A 591 24.24 -18.94 6.06
C GLU A 591 23.10 -18.68 5.05
N LYS A 592 22.54 -19.72 4.44
CA LYS A 592 21.50 -19.56 3.41
C LYS A 592 20.26 -18.84 4.00
N PRO A 593 19.62 -17.95 3.21
CA PRO A 593 18.46 -17.21 3.69
C PRO A 593 17.30 -18.08 4.20
N ILE A 594 17.14 -19.28 3.64
CA ILE A 594 16.08 -20.20 4.06
C ILE A 594 16.31 -20.69 5.49
N ILE A 595 17.55 -20.97 5.87
CA ILE A 595 17.93 -21.36 7.23
C ILE A 595 17.71 -20.20 8.19
N LYS A 596 18.23 -19.02 7.87
CA LYS A 596 18.04 -17.80 8.68
C LYS A 596 16.56 -17.49 8.94
N ARG A 597 15.67 -17.74 7.96
CA ARG A 597 14.21 -17.58 8.14
C ARG A 597 13.60 -18.64 9.07
N GLY A 598 14.17 -19.81 9.17
CA GLY A 598 13.73 -20.89 10.05
C GLY A 598 14.14 -20.71 11.51
N LEU A 599 15.26 -19.99 11.77
CA LEU A 599 15.81 -19.82 13.12
C LEU A 599 14.86 -19.19 14.15
N PRO A 600 14.08 -18.14 13.82
CA PRO A 600 13.09 -17.58 14.75
C PRO A 600 12.05 -18.60 15.21
N PHE A 601 11.65 -19.53 14.33
CA PHE A 601 10.69 -20.59 14.65
C PHE A 601 11.31 -21.65 15.53
N LEU A 602 12.53 -22.08 15.23
CA LEU A 602 13.30 -22.97 16.10
C LEU A 602 13.53 -22.32 17.47
N SER A 603 13.89 -21.04 17.50
CA SER A 603 14.07 -20.29 18.73
C SER A 603 12.79 -20.23 19.57
N ASN A 604 11.64 -19.96 18.94
CA ASN A 604 10.34 -19.94 19.61
C ASN A 604 9.99 -21.31 20.19
N HIS A 605 10.26 -22.39 19.45
CA HIS A 605 10.04 -23.75 19.92
C HIS A 605 10.90 -24.06 21.15
N LEU A 606 12.20 -23.85 21.07
CA LEU A 606 13.16 -24.15 22.13
C LEU A 606 13.02 -23.24 23.37
N SER A 607 12.49 -22.03 23.21
CA SER A 607 12.31 -21.08 24.31
C SER A 607 11.36 -21.58 25.40
N LYS A 608 10.53 -22.59 25.12
CA LYS A 608 9.56 -23.17 26.05
C LYS A 608 10.18 -24.21 26.97
N GLU A 609 11.31 -24.75 26.57
CA GLU A 609 11.96 -25.82 27.28
C GLU A 609 12.80 -25.30 28.46
N GLU A 610 12.69 -25.96 29.59
CA GLU A 610 13.47 -25.63 30.78
C GLU A 610 14.95 -25.98 30.57
N GLY A 611 15.85 -25.17 31.10
CA GLY A 611 17.28 -25.36 30.95
C GLY A 611 17.85 -24.81 29.61
N VAL A 612 17.04 -24.46 28.62
CA VAL A 612 17.53 -23.80 27.39
C VAL A 612 17.69 -22.30 27.63
N ILE A 613 18.91 -21.79 27.46
CA ILE A 613 19.28 -20.41 27.79
C ILE A 613 19.17 -19.50 26.57
N GLY A 614 19.59 -19.98 25.39
CA GLY A 614 19.53 -19.21 24.16
C GLY A 614 19.93 -20.01 22.93
N LEU A 615 19.60 -19.45 21.76
CA LEU A 615 19.94 -19.98 20.43
C LEU A 615 20.78 -18.94 19.69
N TYR A 616 21.87 -19.39 19.09
CA TYR A 616 22.81 -18.53 18.36
C TYR A 616 23.13 -19.16 17.00
N LEU A 617 23.30 -18.33 15.98
CA LEU A 617 24.00 -18.68 14.76
C LEU A 617 25.29 -17.84 14.75
N LYS A 618 26.45 -18.50 14.83
CA LYS A 618 27.78 -17.88 14.88
C LYS A 618 28.75 -18.67 14.01
N LEU A 619 29.88 -18.07 13.68
CA LEU A 619 31.02 -18.82 13.17
C LEU A 619 31.68 -19.58 14.34
N ASN A 620 32.06 -20.84 14.11
CA ASN A 620 32.88 -21.59 15.03
C ASN A 620 34.39 -21.30 14.83
N ASP A 621 35.24 -21.95 15.59
CA ASP A 621 36.71 -21.77 15.54
C ASP A 621 37.29 -22.11 14.14
N ASP A 622 36.60 -22.93 13.35
CA ASP A 622 36.97 -23.32 11.98
C ASP A 622 36.36 -22.36 10.94
N LEU A 623 35.78 -21.23 11.35
CA LEU A 623 35.07 -20.27 10.50
C LEU A 623 33.88 -20.87 9.72
N VAL A 624 33.32 -21.96 10.24
CA VAL A 624 32.11 -22.59 9.68
C VAL A 624 30.87 -22.08 10.42
N PRO A 625 29.81 -21.68 9.70
CA PRO A 625 28.54 -21.31 10.32
C PRO A 625 27.99 -22.42 11.20
N SER A 626 27.69 -22.12 12.47
CA SER A 626 27.20 -23.10 13.44
C SER A 626 25.96 -22.61 14.17
N ILE A 627 24.97 -23.49 14.30
CA ILE A 627 23.81 -23.29 15.17
C ILE A 627 24.22 -23.81 16.55
N GLN A 628 24.21 -22.93 17.54
CA GLN A 628 24.63 -23.18 18.91
C GLN A 628 23.45 -22.98 19.85
N VAL A 629 23.09 -23.98 20.64
CA VAL A 629 22.09 -23.87 21.69
C VAL A 629 22.80 -23.89 23.03
N ARG A 630 22.74 -22.79 23.78
CA ARG A 630 23.27 -22.70 25.14
C ARG A 630 22.26 -23.25 26.13
N PHE A 631 22.68 -24.17 26.99
CA PHE A 631 21.80 -24.84 27.94
C PHE A 631 22.49 -25.16 29.25
N ALA A 632 21.69 -25.47 30.28
CA ALA A 632 22.08 -25.98 31.59
C ALA A 632 21.13 -27.10 32.04
N ALA A 633 21.44 -27.79 33.11
CA ALA A 633 20.54 -28.75 33.68
C ALA A 633 19.13 -28.13 33.98
N PRO A 634 18.02 -28.85 33.74
CA PRO A 634 17.91 -30.31 33.46
C PRO A 634 18.06 -30.68 31.97
N MET A 635 18.29 -29.74 31.07
CA MET A 635 18.41 -30.02 29.64
C MET A 635 19.68 -30.81 29.32
N THR A 636 19.59 -31.70 28.32
CA THR A 636 20.68 -32.54 27.81
C THR A 636 20.84 -32.39 26.31
N GLY A 637 22.03 -32.73 25.79
CA GLY A 637 22.28 -32.69 24.34
C GLY A 637 21.37 -33.63 23.53
N ASP A 638 21.10 -34.83 24.05
CA ASP A 638 20.21 -35.77 23.37
C ASP A 638 18.77 -35.25 23.32
N ARG A 639 18.30 -34.62 24.39
CA ARG A 639 16.97 -34.00 24.41
C ARG A 639 16.87 -32.81 23.44
N LEU A 640 17.92 -32.02 23.33
CA LEU A 640 17.98 -30.94 22.34
C LEU A 640 17.91 -31.47 20.90
N TRP A 641 18.62 -32.58 20.63
CA TRP A 641 18.54 -33.21 19.32
C TRP A 641 17.13 -33.73 19.00
N GLU A 642 16.46 -34.37 19.93
CA GLU A 642 15.06 -34.79 19.77
C GLU A 642 14.15 -33.61 19.46
N LEU A 643 14.25 -32.51 20.23
CA LEU A 643 13.42 -31.31 20.04
C LEU A 643 13.67 -30.63 18.69
N MET A 644 14.93 -30.52 18.26
CA MET A 644 15.30 -29.89 17.01
C MET A 644 14.88 -30.71 15.79
N THR A 645 14.80 -32.03 15.91
CA THR A 645 14.47 -32.96 14.81
C THR A 645 13.01 -33.42 14.79
N MET A 646 12.15 -32.84 15.63
CA MET A 646 10.70 -33.07 15.58
C MET A 646 10.12 -32.63 14.24
N ASP A 647 9.19 -33.40 13.69
CA ASP A 647 8.46 -33.05 12.45
C ASP A 647 7.59 -31.81 12.61
N THR A 648 7.16 -31.51 13.84
CA THR A 648 6.34 -30.32 14.16
C THR A 648 6.91 -29.58 15.34
N TRP A 649 6.88 -28.24 15.25
CA TRP A 649 7.31 -27.34 16.32
C TRP A 649 6.11 -26.60 16.92
N THR A 650 6.16 -26.37 18.23
CA THR A 650 5.15 -25.56 18.92
C THR A 650 5.52 -24.08 18.81
N ILE A 651 4.73 -23.30 18.10
CA ILE A 651 4.97 -21.87 17.85
C ILE A 651 3.93 -21.04 18.59
N THR A 652 4.38 -20.06 19.36
CA THR A 652 3.53 -19.09 20.07
C THR A 652 3.55 -17.76 19.32
N TYR A 653 2.40 -17.36 18.78
CA TYR A 653 2.21 -16.06 18.11
C TYR A 653 1.71 -14.97 19.09
N SER A 654 0.87 -15.36 20.04
CA SER A 654 0.40 -14.52 21.15
C SER A 654 0.08 -15.38 22.38
N ALA A 655 -0.30 -14.76 23.49
CA ALA A 655 -0.66 -15.48 24.72
C ALA A 655 -1.77 -16.54 24.49
N ASP A 656 -2.70 -16.27 23.56
CA ASP A 656 -3.86 -17.11 23.27
C ASP A 656 -3.73 -17.88 21.93
N ASP A 657 -2.63 -17.68 21.18
CA ASP A 657 -2.43 -18.33 19.89
C ASP A 657 -1.14 -19.15 19.87
N VAL A 658 -1.28 -20.42 20.20
CA VAL A 658 -0.21 -21.44 20.18
C VAL A 658 -0.57 -22.50 19.16
N ARG A 659 0.30 -22.72 18.16
CA ARG A 659 0.05 -23.66 17.06
C ARG A 659 1.17 -24.69 16.94
N GLN A 660 0.80 -25.88 16.46
CA GLN A 660 1.76 -26.88 15.98
C GLN A 660 1.97 -26.64 14.48
N GLU A 661 3.20 -26.34 14.08
CA GLU A 661 3.57 -26.12 12.68
C GLU A 661 4.66 -27.10 12.25
N GLY A 662 4.71 -27.45 10.98
CA GLY A 662 5.77 -28.27 10.42
C GLY A 662 7.16 -27.63 10.62
N ALA A 663 8.14 -28.45 10.97
CA ALA A 663 9.52 -27.99 11.18
C ALA A 663 10.07 -27.32 9.92
N ARG A 664 10.63 -26.11 10.09
CA ARG A 664 11.15 -25.30 8.98
C ARG A 664 12.63 -25.55 8.68
N LEU A 665 13.31 -26.26 9.56
CA LEU A 665 14.70 -26.69 9.39
C LEU A 665 14.78 -28.20 9.54
N LYS A 666 15.69 -28.80 8.82
CA LYS A 666 16.03 -30.23 8.93
C LYS A 666 17.51 -30.35 9.26
N PHE A 667 17.82 -31.23 10.17
CA PHE A 667 19.17 -31.53 10.63
C PHE A 667 19.50 -32.99 10.32
N ASP A 668 20.57 -33.21 9.57
CA ASP A 668 20.95 -34.53 9.08
C ASP A 668 21.92 -35.26 10.02
N LYS A 669 22.60 -34.51 10.89
CA LYS A 669 23.61 -35.06 11.80
C LYS A 669 23.47 -34.44 13.18
N PRO A 670 23.63 -35.26 14.26
CA PRO A 670 23.62 -34.72 15.61
C PRO A 670 24.81 -33.76 15.84
N GLY A 671 24.59 -32.81 16.76
CA GLY A 671 25.60 -31.89 17.18
C GLY A 671 26.57 -32.47 18.22
N ARG A 672 27.54 -31.66 18.60
CA ARG A 672 28.49 -31.95 19.69
C ARG A 672 28.17 -31.06 20.89
N VAL A 673 28.38 -31.63 22.10
CA VAL A 673 28.24 -30.88 23.36
C VAL A 673 29.61 -30.35 23.78
N LEU A 674 29.71 -29.03 23.94
CA LEU A 674 30.91 -28.33 24.36
C LEU A 674 30.65 -27.60 25.68
N PRO A 675 31.64 -27.50 26.59
CA PRO A 675 31.50 -26.68 27.79
C PRO A 675 31.45 -25.18 27.35
N TYR A 676 30.52 -24.43 27.96
CA TYR A 676 30.47 -22.99 27.73
C TYR A 676 31.62 -22.33 28.48
N LYS A 677 32.49 -21.64 27.75
CA LYS A 677 33.50 -20.74 28.30
C LYS A 677 32.97 -19.33 28.29
N SER A 678 32.83 -18.70 29.46
CA SER A 678 32.48 -17.28 29.53
C SER A 678 33.65 -16.48 28.98
N ASP A 679 33.43 -15.76 27.89
CA ASP A 679 34.35 -14.69 27.48
C ASP A 679 34.34 -13.63 28.61
N LYS A 680 35.40 -13.59 29.42
CA LYS A 680 35.63 -12.56 30.43
C LYS A 680 36.17 -11.32 29.75
#